data_1d63beb4e945dc731419873a75237051
#
_entry.id   1d63beb4e945dc731419873a75237051
#
_cell.length_a   1.000
_cell.length_b   1.000
_cell.length_c   1.000
_cell.angle_alpha   90.00
_cell.angle_beta   90.00
_cell.angle_gamma   90.00
#
_symmetry.space_group_name_H-M   'P 1'
#
loop_
_entity.id
_entity.type
_entity.pdbx_description
1 polymer ?
#
loop_
_entity_poly.entity_id
_entity_poly.type
_entity_poly.pdbx_seq_one_letter_code
_entity_poly.pdbx_strand_id
1 'polypeptide(L)'
;MKNCLRFFSYHLDFVRIIWYNMGMKRTPNEQQSAVIGDLTNNIILFASAGTGKTFTVANRVANILASGNTTAKEILCLTFTIKASKEMSEDILGYVGKEGEDIFVNTIHSFCYRLLLEENRRVRNQYSDLAVCDEVDEEEILRSILSSRYPYWALEESLLSQGISMPDLEKCSICQVEGGETLFFKVEDKLVDFDGKIHDIPKDEQCVEASVFCPICDEMQPLNGRQCTKCGNTHDFRLNSHTFAIFSKRTGLRNLVSELKHYREHADLYSGNKEEDYQRAFECLKAENEDVYQNLISYSARYVGYVPDSDFESAMERFVGRFVAEYDEYLKASDLLDFDDLIIKANAYLKDEEVLSRWSTRFRYIIVDEMQDTSVLEYQVLKKIFGANNVMLCGDFFQTIYEWRGSNPEKVLGEYIEDFSAKIYMFSENYRSTKTLAQATFGYLKNTSPQWVGKYCPEDLKINCVDEGEKIRCHAFSNREEEAWAIYKYLQGIKEEASKVSVIARTNKYIAELYKYFERFNREADEEAQLRFFTVEENFNFFKKPVIKDILAVLRLLVNPLDRLSLERLTEKYVKSVGIKTIETFRGYNEIGISILSFIDEQTHLYGDCYHHLIEGYQAENIVVYDTETTGLDLSKDQIVQISAIKLGKSGEIIDTLDQLVIPTIAISQEAYETHGFDLEYIQQNGGVSPVEALERFTQFVKGCVLVGHNNLSYDKPLVSRQLKENGLPPLDILAEYDTLVIAKQFYPFFENFKLSTLCMQFGVVNECAHNALGDITATGECLIHMIEEKVIPTAMERIVLLTKHREKFAKIHTFMQEMRTRLCNGEELTTYIIERLNLTKRYATSADYAAMRDLADSLKPTEGDVENYLKEFLKDAALSSSQIDVLTQKLNKIPIITVHQAKGCEFDTVILAGADDSNFPSFAAVQSGNEEEEKKVFYVAITRAKRKLVLTRAIHHGRYDHKETPYFWMIPEEYIQTNYAWRTND
;
A
#
# COMPACT_ATOMS: atom_id res chain seq x y z
N MET A 1 8.35 22.51 50.40
CA MET A 1 8.74 21.07 50.34
C MET A 1 7.72 20.14 50.96
N LYS A 2 7.27 20.32 52.21
CA LYS A 2 6.28 19.38 52.82
C LYS A 2 4.89 19.36 52.17
N ASN A 3 4.44 20.45 51.53
CA ASN A 3 3.14 20.49 50.84
C ASN A 3 3.19 19.89 49.42
N CYS A 4 4.33 19.94 48.74
CA CYS A 4 4.52 19.25 47.45
C CYS A 4 4.56 17.73 47.64
N LEU A 5 5.20 17.22 48.69
CA LEU A 5 5.25 15.79 48.97
C LEU A 5 3.87 15.20 49.35
N ARG A 6 2.99 16.00 49.98
CA ARG A 6 1.60 15.58 50.25
C ARG A 6 0.74 15.54 48.99
N PHE A 7 0.94 16.49 48.06
CA PHE A 7 0.22 16.53 46.78
C PHE A 7 0.58 15.32 45.89
N PHE A 8 1.87 14.95 45.85
CA PHE A 8 2.35 13.74 45.15
C PHE A 8 1.84 12.44 45.80
N SER A 9 1.76 12.39 47.14
CA SER A 9 1.21 11.21 47.85
C SER A 9 -0.29 11.02 47.56
N TYR A 10 -1.08 12.09 47.55
CA TYR A 10 -2.52 12.03 47.25
C TYR A 10 -2.82 11.61 45.80
N HIS A 11 -1.98 12.02 44.85
CA HIS A 11 -2.13 11.62 43.44
C HIS A 11 -1.77 10.13 43.22
N LEU A 12 -0.71 9.66 43.89
CA LEU A 12 -0.32 8.23 43.87
C LEU A 12 -1.39 7.31 44.52
N ASP A 13 -1.98 7.76 45.61
CA ASP A 13 -3.05 7.00 46.28
C ASP A 13 -4.38 7.03 45.49
N PHE A 14 -4.70 8.13 44.80
CA PHE A 14 -5.89 8.26 43.96
C PHE A 14 -5.74 7.37 42.70
N VAL A 15 -4.58 7.36 42.06
CA VAL A 15 -4.22 6.49 40.95
C VAL A 15 -4.24 5.01 41.38
N ARG A 16 -3.72 4.68 42.58
CA ARG A 16 -3.80 3.32 43.18
C ARG A 16 -5.24 2.86 43.44
N ILE A 17 -6.13 3.76 43.86
CA ILE A 17 -7.54 3.44 44.09
C ILE A 17 -8.28 3.19 42.79
N ILE A 18 -7.99 3.94 41.73
CA ILE A 18 -8.53 3.69 40.38
C ILE A 18 -8.06 2.33 39.88
N TRP A 19 -6.78 1.99 40.03
CA TRP A 19 -6.22 0.71 39.61
C TRP A 19 -6.78 -0.50 40.37
N TYR A 20 -7.02 -0.36 41.65
CA TYR A 20 -7.63 -1.43 42.46
C TYR A 20 -9.07 -1.74 42.02
N ASN A 21 -9.81 -0.73 41.58
CA ASN A 21 -11.17 -0.89 41.08
C ASN A 21 -11.26 -1.43 39.63
N MET A 22 -10.17 -1.34 38.84
CA MET A 22 -10.11 -1.80 37.44
C MET A 22 -9.61 -3.25 37.30
N GLY A 23 -9.32 -3.98 38.36
CA GLY A 23 -8.91 -5.40 38.29
C GLY A 23 -7.54 -5.67 37.69
N MET A 24 -6.62 -4.73 37.76
CA MET A 24 -5.30 -4.78 37.09
C MET A 24 -4.43 -5.94 37.57
N LYS A 25 -3.90 -6.72 36.61
CA LYS A 25 -2.99 -7.85 36.86
C LYS A 25 -1.56 -7.43 37.24
N ARG A 26 -1.13 -6.21 36.97
CA ARG A 26 0.22 -5.65 37.25
C ARG A 26 0.13 -4.21 37.71
N THR A 27 0.98 -3.80 38.62
CA THR A 27 1.13 -2.40 39.09
C THR A 27 2.30 -1.75 38.35
N PRO A 28 2.13 -0.54 37.77
CA PRO A 28 3.25 0.18 37.17
C PRO A 28 4.32 0.53 38.22
N ASN A 29 5.59 0.54 37.80
CA ASN A 29 6.67 1.05 38.66
C ASN A 29 6.63 2.59 38.71
N GLU A 30 7.56 3.18 39.45
CA GLU A 30 7.62 4.63 39.68
C GLU A 30 7.83 5.42 38.37
N GLN A 31 8.70 4.94 37.48
CA GLN A 31 8.97 5.57 36.18
C GLN A 31 7.76 5.49 35.24
N GLN A 32 7.14 4.32 35.18
CA GLN A 32 5.92 4.11 34.39
C GLN A 32 4.77 4.99 34.91
N SER A 33 4.58 5.03 36.24
CA SER A 33 3.57 5.85 36.91
C SER A 33 3.75 7.33 36.59
N ALA A 34 4.99 7.80 36.50
CA ALA A 34 5.29 9.19 36.17
C ALA A 34 4.85 9.55 34.74
N VAL A 35 5.08 8.65 33.75
CA VAL A 35 4.64 8.82 32.36
C VAL A 35 3.11 8.73 32.26
N ILE A 36 2.49 7.76 32.93
CA ILE A 36 1.04 7.57 32.92
C ILE A 36 0.32 8.78 33.50
N GLY A 37 0.87 9.39 34.55
CA GLY A 37 0.27 10.53 35.25
C GLY A 37 0.53 11.89 34.61
N ASP A 38 1.52 12.03 33.71
CA ASP A 38 1.86 13.33 33.10
C ASP A 38 0.98 13.62 31.89
N LEU A 39 -0.21 14.17 32.09
CA LEU A 39 -1.19 14.48 31.02
C LEU A 39 -1.05 15.91 30.46
N THR A 40 -0.04 16.66 30.89
CA THR A 40 0.09 18.10 30.56
C THR A 40 1.27 18.41 29.65
N ASN A 41 2.35 17.63 29.74
CA ASN A 41 3.55 17.86 28.95
C ASN A 41 3.57 17.02 27.69
N ASN A 42 4.21 17.55 26.64
CA ASN A 42 4.66 16.73 25.53
C ASN A 42 5.81 15.84 26.02
N ILE A 43 5.85 14.59 25.56
CA ILE A 43 6.72 13.56 26.12
C ILE A 43 7.58 12.91 25.05
N ILE A 44 8.85 12.69 25.36
CA ILE A 44 9.69 11.67 24.73
C ILE A 44 9.94 10.58 25.75
N LEU A 45 9.58 9.35 25.39
CA LEU A 45 9.85 8.18 26.20
C LEU A 45 10.92 7.29 25.52
N PHE A 46 12.11 7.28 26.13
CA PHE A 46 13.14 6.28 25.79
C PHE A 46 12.84 4.98 26.56
N ALA A 47 12.49 3.95 25.84
CA ALA A 47 12.10 2.68 26.42
C ALA A 47 12.69 1.53 25.61
N SER A 48 13.79 0.95 26.08
CA SER A 48 14.39 -0.22 25.43
C SER A 48 13.43 -1.42 25.42
N ALA A 49 13.72 -2.39 24.58
CA ALA A 49 12.93 -3.60 24.48
C ALA A 49 12.73 -4.26 25.86
N GLY A 50 11.50 -4.58 26.23
CA GLY A 50 11.17 -5.27 27.47
C GLY A 50 10.98 -4.39 28.71
N THR A 51 11.03 -3.07 28.59
CA THR A 51 10.81 -2.16 29.72
C THR A 51 9.34 -1.84 30.01
N GLY A 52 8.41 -2.46 29.29
CA GLY A 52 6.97 -2.26 29.49
C GLY A 52 6.39 -1.05 28.78
N LYS A 53 6.94 -0.67 27.62
CA LYS A 53 6.47 0.44 26.77
C LYS A 53 4.97 0.34 26.46
N THR A 54 4.53 -0.75 25.80
CA THR A 54 3.12 -0.99 25.42
C THR A 54 2.19 -1.00 26.63
N PHE A 55 2.61 -1.64 27.73
CA PHE A 55 1.89 -1.61 29.00
C PHE A 55 1.68 -0.17 29.49
N THR A 56 2.72 0.69 29.40
CA THR A 56 2.63 2.09 29.83
C THR A 56 1.73 2.92 28.94
N VAL A 57 1.79 2.70 27.62
CA VAL A 57 0.92 3.37 26.65
C VAL A 57 -0.55 3.01 26.92
N ALA A 58 -0.90 1.75 27.04
CA ALA A 58 -2.27 1.32 27.31
C ALA A 58 -2.82 1.88 28.64
N ASN A 59 -1.99 1.88 29.70
CA ASN A 59 -2.37 2.47 30.99
C ASN A 59 -2.48 4.01 30.94
N ARG A 60 -1.64 4.69 30.13
CA ARG A 60 -1.75 6.12 29.91
C ARG A 60 -3.06 6.46 29.20
N VAL A 61 -3.44 5.71 28.15
CA VAL A 61 -4.73 5.88 27.47
C VAL A 61 -5.90 5.67 28.44
N ALA A 62 -5.86 4.64 29.29
CA ALA A 62 -6.87 4.43 30.32
C ALA A 62 -6.95 5.60 31.31
N ASN A 63 -5.80 6.18 31.73
CA ASN A 63 -5.77 7.32 32.62
C ASN A 63 -6.26 8.61 31.94
N ILE A 64 -5.99 8.81 30.64
CA ILE A 64 -6.52 9.92 29.85
C ILE A 64 -8.05 9.88 29.84
N LEU A 65 -8.66 8.74 29.52
CA LEU A 65 -10.12 8.57 29.53
C LEU A 65 -10.70 8.74 30.95
N ALA A 66 -10.08 8.14 31.96
CA ALA A 66 -10.52 8.26 33.35
C ALA A 66 -10.46 9.70 33.89
N SER A 67 -9.69 10.59 33.26
CA SER A 67 -9.65 12.01 33.62
C SER A 67 -10.97 12.75 33.32
N GLY A 68 -11.82 12.19 32.47
CA GLY A 68 -13.12 12.75 32.05
C GLY A 68 -13.03 13.99 31.16
N ASN A 69 -11.84 14.37 30.72
CA ASN A 69 -11.59 15.59 29.95
C ASN A 69 -11.56 15.35 28.42
N THR A 70 -11.69 14.11 27.98
CA THR A 70 -11.60 13.74 26.55
C THR A 70 -12.44 12.49 26.28
N THR A 71 -12.81 12.29 25.02
CA THR A 71 -13.52 11.09 24.54
C THR A 71 -12.55 10.16 23.82
N ALA A 72 -12.92 8.90 23.66
CA ALA A 72 -12.11 7.91 22.93
C ALA A 72 -11.77 8.35 21.50
N LYS A 73 -12.68 9.05 20.82
CA LYS A 73 -12.50 9.56 19.44
C LYS A 73 -11.43 10.66 19.30
N GLU A 74 -11.09 11.32 20.42
CA GLU A 74 -10.06 12.38 20.46
C GLU A 74 -8.67 11.84 20.80
N ILE A 75 -8.48 10.50 20.80
CA ILE A 75 -7.21 9.84 21.08
C ILE A 75 -6.71 9.16 19.80
N LEU A 76 -5.48 9.50 19.40
CA LEU A 76 -4.79 8.89 18.26
C LEU A 76 -3.57 8.12 18.77
N CYS A 77 -3.49 6.84 18.44
CA CYS A 77 -2.33 5.99 18.70
C CYS A 77 -1.78 5.47 17.37
N LEU A 78 -0.53 5.78 17.08
CA LEU A 78 0.14 5.38 15.84
C LEU A 78 1.32 4.46 16.15
N THR A 79 1.52 3.48 15.28
CA THR A 79 2.62 2.52 15.36
C THR A 79 3.26 2.34 13.99
N PHE A 80 4.39 1.64 13.93
CA PHE A 80 5.07 1.39 12.67
C PHE A 80 4.50 0.18 11.92
N THR A 81 3.98 -0.85 12.62
CA THR A 81 3.47 -2.09 12.00
C THR A 81 2.03 -2.37 12.37
N ILE A 82 1.30 -3.07 11.48
CA ILE A 82 -0.10 -3.50 11.71
C ILE A 82 -0.20 -4.42 12.94
N LYS A 83 0.81 -5.28 13.17
CA LYS A 83 0.86 -6.12 14.37
C LYS A 83 0.89 -5.27 15.63
N ALA A 84 1.84 -4.33 15.70
CA ALA A 84 1.96 -3.46 16.86
C ALA A 84 0.67 -2.67 17.12
N SER A 85 -0.04 -2.24 16.06
CA SER A 85 -1.34 -1.58 16.22
C SER A 85 -2.43 -2.52 16.76
N LYS A 86 -2.48 -3.76 16.30
CA LYS A 86 -3.43 -4.77 16.82
C LYS A 86 -3.13 -5.13 18.27
N GLU A 87 -1.87 -5.41 18.62
CA GLU A 87 -1.45 -5.67 20.01
C GLU A 87 -1.75 -4.48 20.94
N MET A 88 -1.44 -3.27 20.48
CA MET A 88 -1.76 -2.04 21.23
C MET A 88 -3.27 -1.86 21.42
N SER A 89 -4.07 -2.12 20.40
CA SER A 89 -5.53 -2.09 20.47
C SER A 89 -6.08 -3.11 21.46
N GLU A 90 -5.60 -4.37 21.40
CA GLU A 90 -5.99 -5.43 22.35
C GLU A 90 -5.62 -5.08 23.77
N ASP A 91 -4.43 -4.55 24.00
CA ASP A 91 -3.98 -4.10 25.32
C ASP A 91 -4.85 -2.94 25.85
N ILE A 92 -5.13 -1.92 25.02
CA ILE A 92 -6.02 -0.82 25.37
C ILE A 92 -7.43 -1.34 25.73
N LEU A 93 -8.01 -2.18 24.87
CA LEU A 93 -9.33 -2.79 25.12
C LEU A 93 -9.36 -3.60 26.42
N GLY A 94 -8.24 -4.27 26.74
CA GLY A 94 -8.08 -4.99 27.99
C GLY A 94 -8.19 -4.12 29.26
N TYR A 95 -7.86 -2.83 29.17
CA TYR A 95 -7.91 -1.87 30.28
C TYR A 95 -9.17 -0.97 30.24
N VAL A 96 -9.63 -0.57 29.08
CA VAL A 96 -10.70 0.41 28.87
C VAL A 96 -12.06 -0.25 28.59
N GLY A 97 -12.06 -1.50 28.09
CA GLY A 97 -13.27 -2.19 27.66
C GLY A 97 -13.81 -1.63 26.34
N LYS A 98 -15.12 -1.73 26.11
CA LYS A 98 -15.75 -1.34 24.83
C LYS A 98 -15.57 0.12 24.44
N GLU A 99 -15.37 1.02 25.37
CA GLU A 99 -15.11 2.43 25.08
C GLU A 99 -13.81 2.59 24.25
N GLY A 100 -12.86 1.66 24.40
CA GLY A 100 -11.62 1.62 23.62
C GLY A 100 -11.79 1.32 22.13
N GLU A 101 -12.94 0.79 21.70
CA GLU A 101 -13.21 0.50 20.27
C GLU A 101 -13.25 1.78 19.41
N ASP A 102 -13.58 2.92 20.01
CA ASP A 102 -13.64 4.22 19.33
C ASP A 102 -12.27 4.93 19.25
N ILE A 103 -11.22 4.41 19.89
CA ILE A 103 -9.88 4.98 19.84
C ILE A 103 -9.25 4.68 18.47
N PHE A 104 -8.62 5.69 17.89
CA PHE A 104 -7.94 5.50 16.62
C PHE A 104 -6.55 4.86 16.83
N VAL A 105 -6.44 3.54 16.65
CA VAL A 105 -5.17 2.81 16.75
C VAL A 105 -4.79 2.24 15.38
N ASN A 106 -3.72 2.76 14.75
CA ASN A 106 -3.33 2.36 13.40
C ASN A 106 -1.84 2.58 13.12
N THR A 107 -1.39 2.20 11.89
CA THR A 107 -0.09 2.61 11.39
C THR A 107 -0.15 4.02 10.80
N ILE A 108 1.02 4.69 10.62
CA ILE A 108 1.10 6.02 9.99
C ILE A 108 0.52 5.98 8.57
N HIS A 109 0.86 4.96 7.76
CA HIS A 109 0.30 4.79 6.42
C HIS A 109 -1.22 4.59 6.42
N SER A 110 -1.75 3.78 7.36
CA SER A 110 -3.20 3.60 7.51
C SER A 110 -3.90 4.89 7.94
N PHE A 111 -3.26 5.71 8.75
CA PHE A 111 -3.76 7.03 9.12
C PHE A 111 -3.81 7.97 7.90
N CYS A 112 -2.72 8.06 7.12
CA CYS A 112 -2.68 8.84 5.89
C CYS A 112 -3.72 8.37 4.87
N TYR A 113 -3.86 7.06 4.68
CA TYR A 113 -4.89 6.47 3.83
C TYR A 113 -6.31 6.90 4.26
N ARG A 114 -6.61 6.85 5.56
CA ARG A 114 -7.91 7.29 6.08
C ARG A 114 -8.11 8.79 5.90
N LEU A 115 -7.08 9.62 6.14
CA LEU A 115 -7.14 11.05 5.86
C LEU A 115 -7.53 11.30 4.40
N LEU A 116 -6.84 10.65 3.47
CA LEU A 116 -7.13 10.77 2.04
C LEU A 116 -8.57 10.34 1.71
N LEU A 117 -9.05 9.22 2.26
CA LEU A 117 -10.42 8.76 2.05
C LEU A 117 -11.46 9.76 2.55
N GLU A 118 -11.31 10.24 3.78
CA GLU A 118 -12.27 11.16 4.39
C GLU A 118 -12.30 12.50 3.63
N GLU A 119 -11.13 13.09 3.32
CA GLU A 119 -11.08 14.35 2.58
C GLU A 119 -11.54 14.19 1.13
N ASN A 120 -11.23 13.08 0.47
CA ASN A 120 -11.74 12.82 -0.88
C ASN A 120 -13.25 12.65 -0.93
N ARG A 121 -13.84 12.01 0.07
CA ARG A 121 -15.30 11.92 0.19
C ARG A 121 -15.94 13.30 0.37
N ARG A 122 -15.31 14.19 1.17
CA ARG A 122 -15.80 15.58 1.36
C ARG A 122 -15.82 16.37 0.07
N VAL A 123 -14.73 16.32 -0.70
CA VAL A 123 -14.56 17.10 -1.93
C VAL A 123 -15.02 16.35 -3.18
N ARG A 124 -15.56 15.14 -3.02
CA ARG A 124 -15.99 14.26 -4.13
C ARG A 124 -14.93 14.18 -5.25
N ASN A 125 -13.71 13.89 -4.85
CA ASN A 125 -12.54 13.82 -5.75
C ASN A 125 -12.31 12.36 -6.20
N GLN A 126 -11.45 12.20 -7.21
CA GLN A 126 -11.11 10.91 -7.85
C GLN A 126 -10.65 9.78 -6.92
N TYR A 127 -10.22 10.08 -5.70
CA TYR A 127 -9.62 9.09 -4.78
C TYR A 127 -10.62 8.53 -3.76
N SER A 128 -11.92 8.63 -3.97
CA SER A 128 -12.91 8.17 -2.99
C SER A 128 -12.85 6.65 -2.74
N ASP A 129 -12.43 5.85 -3.72
CA ASP A 129 -12.24 4.40 -3.60
C ASP A 129 -10.80 4.01 -3.94
N LEU A 130 -9.86 4.44 -3.10
CA LEU A 130 -8.43 4.23 -3.32
C LEU A 130 -8.06 2.75 -3.30
N ALA A 131 -7.49 2.26 -4.38
CA ALA A 131 -6.73 1.02 -4.39
C ALA A 131 -5.24 1.33 -4.15
N VAL A 132 -4.63 0.62 -3.20
CA VAL A 132 -3.19 0.71 -2.95
C VAL A 132 -2.50 -0.43 -3.68
N CYS A 133 -1.54 -0.12 -4.55
CA CYS A 133 -0.71 -1.13 -5.16
C CYS A 133 0.40 -1.58 -4.20
N ASP A 134 0.66 -2.87 -4.21
CA ASP A 134 1.77 -3.42 -3.43
C ASP A 134 3.08 -3.37 -4.23
N GLU A 135 4.19 -3.66 -3.56
CA GLU A 135 5.54 -3.63 -4.14
C GLU A 135 5.70 -4.46 -5.42
N VAL A 136 4.92 -5.52 -5.62
CA VAL A 136 4.99 -6.36 -6.83
C VAL A 136 4.22 -5.71 -7.97
N ASP A 137 3.07 -5.12 -7.67
CA ASP A 137 2.28 -4.37 -8.65
C ASP A 137 3.07 -3.15 -9.13
N GLU A 138 3.72 -2.41 -8.21
CA GLU A 138 4.63 -1.30 -8.55
C GLU A 138 5.72 -1.75 -9.52
N GLU A 139 6.45 -2.82 -9.18
CA GLU A 139 7.52 -3.35 -9.99
C GLU A 139 7.04 -3.86 -11.37
N GLU A 140 5.85 -4.46 -11.46
CA GLU A 140 5.23 -4.88 -12.72
C GLU A 140 4.88 -3.67 -13.59
N ILE A 141 4.32 -2.60 -13.01
CA ILE A 141 3.98 -1.36 -13.70
C ILE A 141 5.24 -0.66 -14.21
N LEU A 142 6.24 -0.47 -13.34
CA LEU A 142 7.50 0.19 -13.68
C LEU A 142 8.22 -0.52 -14.83
N ARG A 143 8.29 -1.86 -14.79
CA ARG A 143 8.86 -2.65 -15.89
C ARG A 143 8.07 -2.50 -17.18
N SER A 144 6.74 -2.53 -17.11
CA SER A 144 5.87 -2.39 -18.27
C SER A 144 6.12 -1.03 -18.96
N ILE A 145 6.17 0.05 -18.18
CA ILE A 145 6.44 1.40 -18.71
C ILE A 145 7.82 1.45 -19.36
N LEU A 146 8.87 1.03 -18.66
CA LEU A 146 10.22 1.10 -19.18
C LEU A 146 10.37 0.27 -20.45
N SER A 147 9.88 -0.98 -20.47
CA SER A 147 10.00 -1.86 -21.64
C SER A 147 9.18 -1.37 -22.84
N SER A 148 8.01 -0.77 -22.62
CA SER A 148 7.13 -0.31 -23.71
C SER A 148 7.48 1.07 -24.24
N ARG A 149 8.00 1.97 -23.39
CA ARG A 149 8.24 3.38 -23.73
C ARG A 149 9.66 3.71 -24.12
N TYR A 150 10.64 3.10 -23.50
CA TYR A 150 12.05 3.40 -23.75
C TYR A 150 12.47 3.36 -25.24
N PRO A 151 12.07 2.35 -26.05
CA PRO A 151 12.43 2.33 -27.46
C PRO A 151 11.93 3.57 -28.24
N TYR A 152 10.76 4.09 -27.87
CA TYR A 152 10.19 5.28 -28.48
C TYR A 152 10.92 6.56 -28.05
N TRP A 153 11.27 6.69 -26.77
CA TRP A 153 12.06 7.84 -26.29
C TRP A 153 13.45 7.88 -26.90
N ALA A 154 14.12 6.73 -27.00
CA ALA A 154 15.43 6.61 -27.61
C ALA A 154 15.39 6.94 -29.12
N LEU A 155 14.34 6.50 -29.82
CA LEU A 155 14.12 6.86 -31.23
C LEU A 155 13.84 8.36 -31.39
N GLU A 156 12.98 8.91 -30.57
CA GLU A 156 12.65 10.36 -30.59
C GLU A 156 13.91 11.21 -30.44
N GLU A 157 14.75 10.91 -29.45
CA GLU A 157 16.03 11.59 -29.25
C GLU A 157 16.95 11.46 -30.46
N SER A 158 17.03 10.25 -31.02
CA SER A 158 17.86 9.98 -32.20
C SER A 158 17.37 10.74 -33.45
N LEU A 159 16.08 10.86 -33.66
CA LEU A 159 15.49 11.63 -34.75
C LEU A 159 15.68 13.13 -34.54
N LEU A 160 15.44 13.63 -33.33
CA LEU A 160 15.62 15.03 -32.97
C LEU A 160 17.09 15.50 -33.17
N SER A 161 18.06 14.63 -32.85
CA SER A 161 19.48 14.93 -33.10
C SER A 161 19.81 15.10 -34.60
N GLN A 162 18.97 14.58 -35.50
CA GLN A 162 19.06 14.72 -36.94
C GLN A 162 18.12 15.82 -37.51
N GLY A 163 17.42 16.55 -36.61
CA GLY A 163 16.49 17.63 -37.02
C GLY A 163 15.12 17.11 -37.48
N ILE A 164 14.79 15.85 -37.20
CA ILE A 164 13.52 15.21 -37.58
C ILE A 164 12.66 15.14 -36.35
N SER A 165 11.41 15.59 -36.42
CA SER A 165 10.43 15.44 -35.33
C SER A 165 9.93 14.00 -35.29
N MET A 166 9.64 13.47 -34.08
CA MET A 166 9.08 12.12 -33.92
C MET A 166 7.72 12.04 -34.62
N PRO A 167 7.57 11.19 -35.63
CA PRO A 167 6.30 11.04 -36.34
C PRO A 167 5.37 10.08 -35.55
N ASP A 168 4.09 10.16 -35.87
CA ASP A 168 3.16 9.10 -35.49
C ASP A 168 3.49 7.83 -36.28
N LEU A 169 4.21 6.89 -35.64
CA LEU A 169 4.64 5.65 -36.30
C LEU A 169 3.46 4.80 -36.81
N GLU A 170 2.27 4.98 -36.24
CA GLU A 170 1.09 4.26 -36.70
C GLU A 170 0.63 4.73 -38.10
N LYS A 171 0.96 5.97 -38.44
CA LYS A 171 0.67 6.56 -39.77
C LYS A 171 1.81 6.39 -40.77
N CYS A 172 3.00 5.96 -40.32
CA CYS A 172 4.13 5.73 -41.21
C CYS A 172 3.88 4.50 -42.11
N SER A 173 4.26 4.59 -43.36
CA SER A 173 4.25 3.45 -44.27
C SER A 173 5.32 2.44 -43.90
N ILE A 174 4.99 1.15 -44.07
CA ILE A 174 5.91 0.04 -43.89
C ILE A 174 6.53 -0.31 -45.23
N CYS A 175 7.84 -0.28 -45.32
CA CYS A 175 8.60 -0.55 -46.52
C CYS A 175 9.73 -1.57 -46.27
N GLN A 176 10.26 -2.10 -47.35
CA GLN A 176 11.47 -2.90 -47.40
C GLN A 176 12.39 -2.42 -48.53
N VAL A 177 13.69 -2.63 -48.37
CA VAL A 177 14.63 -2.39 -49.46
C VAL A 177 14.46 -3.49 -50.52
N GLU A 178 14.48 -3.15 -51.80
CA GLU A 178 14.23 -4.09 -52.89
C GLU A 178 15.21 -5.29 -52.82
N GLY A 179 14.66 -6.49 -52.72
CA GLY A 179 15.44 -7.73 -52.52
C GLY A 179 15.87 -8.04 -51.09
N GLY A 180 15.53 -7.17 -50.11
CA GLY A 180 15.74 -7.38 -48.66
C GLY A 180 14.53 -7.95 -47.98
N GLU A 181 14.75 -8.67 -46.85
CA GLU A 181 13.67 -9.25 -46.03
C GLU A 181 13.33 -8.35 -44.81
N THR A 182 14.16 -7.35 -44.49
CA THR A 182 13.97 -6.48 -43.33
C THR A 182 12.91 -5.42 -43.64
N LEU A 183 11.95 -5.29 -42.69
CA LEU A 183 10.91 -4.28 -42.73
C LEU A 183 11.33 -3.03 -41.96
N PHE A 184 10.88 -1.86 -42.43
CA PHE A 184 11.20 -0.55 -41.88
C PHE A 184 9.97 0.34 -41.80
N PHE A 185 9.89 1.24 -40.80
CA PHE A 185 9.07 2.45 -40.87
C PHE A 185 9.76 3.46 -41.80
N LYS A 186 9.06 4.01 -42.74
CA LYS A 186 9.57 5.13 -43.57
C LYS A 186 9.26 6.44 -42.86
N VAL A 187 10.29 7.10 -42.38
CA VAL A 187 10.21 8.41 -41.68
C VAL A 187 10.99 9.42 -42.50
N GLU A 188 10.28 10.30 -43.17
CA GLU A 188 10.87 11.27 -44.13
C GLU A 188 11.84 10.58 -45.12
N ASP A 189 13.13 10.94 -45.05
CA ASP A 189 14.20 10.42 -45.90
C ASP A 189 15.01 9.29 -45.22
N LYS A 190 14.53 8.77 -44.10
CA LYS A 190 15.16 7.74 -43.27
C LYS A 190 14.32 6.48 -43.22
N LEU A 191 15.01 5.38 -42.93
CA LEU A 191 14.39 4.08 -42.59
C LEU A 191 14.61 3.80 -41.10
N VAL A 192 13.57 3.48 -40.39
CA VAL A 192 13.66 3.07 -38.98
C VAL A 192 13.29 1.60 -38.87
N ASP A 193 14.21 0.78 -38.42
CA ASP A 193 13.90 -0.63 -38.15
C ASP A 193 13.04 -0.80 -36.90
N PHE A 194 12.54 -2.00 -36.65
CA PHE A 194 11.68 -2.26 -35.48
C PHE A 194 12.44 -2.25 -34.15
N ASP A 195 13.76 -2.18 -34.15
CA ASP A 195 14.60 -1.98 -32.98
C ASP A 195 14.90 -0.50 -32.71
N GLY A 196 14.31 0.42 -33.50
CA GLY A 196 14.44 1.86 -33.37
C GLY A 196 15.74 2.43 -33.96
N LYS A 197 16.53 1.64 -34.70
CA LYS A 197 17.73 2.15 -35.36
C LYS A 197 17.39 2.87 -36.65
N ILE A 198 18.03 4.00 -36.86
CA ILE A 198 17.86 4.83 -38.05
C ILE A 198 18.89 4.43 -39.09
N HIS A 199 18.41 4.22 -40.32
CA HIS A 199 19.23 3.89 -41.48
C HIS A 199 19.00 4.90 -42.60
N ASP A 200 20.04 5.23 -43.31
CA ASP A 200 19.92 6.05 -44.54
C ASP A 200 19.32 5.18 -45.65
N ILE A 201 18.50 5.81 -46.52
CA ILE A 201 18.04 5.14 -47.72
C ILE A 201 19.24 4.94 -48.65
N PRO A 202 19.57 3.68 -49.07
CA PRO A 202 20.71 3.45 -49.95
C PRO A 202 20.55 4.19 -51.27
N LYS A 203 21.62 4.87 -51.73
CA LYS A 203 21.57 5.75 -52.92
C LYS A 203 21.18 5.06 -54.20
N ASP A 204 21.42 3.74 -54.30
CA ASP A 204 21.20 2.93 -55.53
C ASP A 204 20.07 1.90 -55.36
N GLU A 205 19.31 1.92 -54.22
CA GLU A 205 18.24 0.97 -53.96
C GLU A 205 16.90 1.69 -53.80
N GLN A 206 15.82 1.07 -54.24
CA GLN A 206 14.47 1.61 -54.08
C GLN A 206 13.80 0.97 -52.88
N CYS A 207 13.13 1.79 -52.07
CA CYS A 207 12.21 1.29 -51.06
C CYS A 207 10.88 0.94 -51.69
N VAL A 208 10.46 -0.32 -51.58
CA VAL A 208 9.18 -0.80 -52.06
C VAL A 208 8.24 -1.04 -50.89
N GLU A 209 6.92 -1.03 -51.16
CA GLU A 209 5.94 -1.40 -50.11
C GLU A 209 6.22 -2.84 -49.64
N ALA A 210 6.10 -3.05 -48.33
CA ALA A 210 6.43 -4.30 -47.68
C ALA A 210 5.41 -5.41 -48.08
N SER A 211 5.91 -6.63 -48.24
CA SER A 211 5.06 -7.81 -48.26
C SER A 211 5.15 -8.56 -46.94
N VAL A 212 4.01 -8.94 -46.37
CA VAL A 212 3.92 -9.64 -45.10
C VAL A 212 3.02 -10.84 -45.18
N PHE A 213 3.26 -11.83 -44.31
CA PHE A 213 2.37 -12.97 -44.18
C PHE A 213 1.02 -12.52 -43.60
N CYS A 214 -0.05 -12.70 -44.36
CA CYS A 214 -1.41 -12.40 -43.90
C CYS A 214 -2.07 -13.66 -43.33
N PRO A 215 -2.39 -13.71 -42.02
CA PRO A 215 -2.98 -14.88 -41.38
C PRO A 215 -4.41 -15.20 -41.89
N ILE A 216 -5.08 -14.25 -42.56
CA ILE A 216 -6.43 -14.46 -43.13
C ILE A 216 -6.34 -15.05 -44.51
N CYS A 217 -5.36 -14.60 -45.33
CA CYS A 217 -5.15 -15.09 -46.67
C CYS A 217 -4.28 -16.35 -46.72
N ASP A 218 -3.58 -16.68 -45.65
CA ASP A 218 -2.61 -17.79 -45.48
C ASP A 218 -1.45 -17.73 -46.49
N GLU A 219 -1.05 -16.51 -46.90
CA GLU A 219 0.03 -16.29 -47.87
C GLU A 219 0.67 -14.92 -47.71
N MET A 220 1.87 -14.72 -48.30
CA MET A 220 2.54 -13.41 -48.34
C MET A 220 1.74 -12.45 -49.21
N GLN A 221 1.37 -11.29 -48.70
CA GLN A 221 0.61 -10.28 -49.40
C GLN A 221 1.32 -8.92 -49.33
N PRO A 222 1.31 -8.13 -50.42
CA PRO A 222 1.74 -6.73 -50.36
C PRO A 222 0.77 -5.93 -49.45
N LEU A 223 1.28 -4.90 -48.85
CA LEU A 223 0.50 -3.96 -48.04
C LEU A 223 0.11 -2.73 -48.86
N ASN A 224 -1.05 -2.14 -48.54
CA ASN A 224 -1.37 -0.77 -48.87
C ASN A 224 -1.42 -0.01 -47.56
N GLY A 225 -0.37 0.73 -47.26
CA GLY A 225 -0.11 1.26 -45.95
C GLY A 225 0.13 0.11 -44.95
N ARG A 226 -0.86 -0.18 -44.07
CA ARG A 226 -0.80 -1.28 -43.10
C ARG A 226 -1.81 -2.39 -43.38
N GLN A 227 -2.54 -2.30 -44.48
CA GLN A 227 -3.61 -3.24 -44.79
C GLN A 227 -3.17 -4.25 -45.85
N CYS A 228 -3.56 -5.49 -45.67
CA CYS A 228 -3.42 -6.54 -46.70
C CYS A 228 -4.21 -6.14 -47.94
N THR A 229 -3.57 -6.10 -49.10
CA THR A 229 -4.21 -5.73 -50.36
C THR A 229 -5.32 -6.68 -50.83
N LYS A 230 -5.32 -7.93 -50.37
CA LYS A 230 -6.27 -8.96 -50.73
C LYS A 230 -7.53 -8.97 -49.86
N CYS A 231 -7.39 -8.89 -48.54
CA CYS A 231 -8.53 -9.01 -47.61
C CYS A 231 -8.76 -7.79 -46.73
N GLY A 232 -7.93 -6.74 -46.83
CA GLY A 232 -8.04 -5.53 -45.97
C GLY A 232 -7.66 -5.72 -44.50
N ASN A 233 -7.12 -6.90 -44.12
CA ASN A 233 -6.68 -7.09 -42.75
C ASN A 233 -5.56 -6.12 -42.39
N THR A 234 -5.69 -5.44 -41.25
CA THR A 234 -4.72 -4.48 -40.74
C THR A 234 -3.64 -5.19 -39.93
N HIS A 235 -2.38 -4.95 -40.27
CA HIS A 235 -1.22 -5.44 -39.55
C HIS A 235 -0.72 -4.37 -38.58
N ASP A 236 -0.49 -4.77 -37.35
CA ASP A 236 0.03 -3.90 -36.28
C ASP A 236 1.57 -3.97 -36.24
N PHE A 237 2.22 -2.87 -36.61
CA PHE A 237 3.68 -2.74 -36.59
C PHE A 237 4.08 -1.76 -35.48
N ARG A 238 4.95 -2.21 -34.59
CA ARG A 238 5.47 -1.43 -33.47
C ARG A 238 6.96 -1.66 -33.30
N LEU A 239 7.61 -0.73 -32.60
CA LEU A 239 9.00 -0.92 -32.19
C LEU A 239 9.11 -2.15 -31.26
N ASN A 240 10.19 -2.90 -31.45
CA ASN A 240 10.50 -4.03 -30.57
C ASN A 240 11.02 -3.51 -29.23
N SER A 241 10.47 -4.03 -28.16
CA SER A 241 10.88 -3.73 -26.79
C SER A 241 12.06 -4.57 -26.27
N HIS A 242 12.86 -5.18 -27.21
CA HIS A 242 13.89 -6.17 -26.84
C HIS A 242 15.02 -5.63 -25.97
N THR A 243 15.35 -4.35 -26.07
CA THR A 243 16.48 -3.74 -25.33
C THR A 243 16.31 -3.82 -23.82
N PHE A 244 15.05 -3.77 -23.31
CA PHE A 244 14.73 -3.93 -21.89
C PHE A 244 13.72 -5.06 -21.61
N ALA A 245 13.42 -5.91 -22.59
CA ALA A 245 12.44 -7.00 -22.47
C ALA A 245 12.91 -8.15 -21.57
N ILE A 246 14.20 -8.22 -21.22
CA ILE A 246 14.77 -9.30 -20.40
C ILE A 246 15.06 -8.75 -18.99
N PHE A 247 14.03 -8.26 -18.33
CA PHE A 247 14.15 -7.93 -16.93
C PHE A 247 14.10 -9.19 -16.06
N SER A 248 14.97 -9.27 -15.05
CA SER A 248 14.81 -10.29 -14.02
C SER A 248 13.48 -10.09 -13.29
N LYS A 249 13.01 -11.13 -12.61
CA LYS A 249 11.74 -11.09 -11.87
C LYS A 249 11.72 -10.07 -10.71
N ARG A 250 12.84 -9.44 -10.38
CA ARG A 250 13.00 -8.42 -9.34
C ARG A 250 13.81 -7.28 -9.92
N THR A 251 13.20 -6.12 -10.01
CA THR A 251 13.88 -4.88 -10.43
C THR A 251 14.05 -3.99 -9.20
N GLY A 252 15.15 -3.29 -9.07
CA GLY A 252 15.34 -2.29 -8.02
C GLY A 252 14.77 -0.92 -8.36
N LEU A 253 13.99 -0.80 -9.44
CA LEU A 253 13.42 0.45 -9.94
C LEU A 253 12.53 1.14 -8.91
N ARG A 254 11.78 0.37 -8.13
CA ARG A 254 10.93 0.88 -7.07
C ARG A 254 11.70 1.76 -6.09
N ASN A 255 12.87 1.33 -5.62
CA ASN A 255 13.66 2.11 -4.66
C ASN A 255 14.12 3.43 -5.28
N LEU A 256 14.50 3.43 -6.57
CA LEU A 256 14.87 4.64 -7.27
C LEU A 256 13.68 5.61 -7.39
N VAL A 257 12.51 5.11 -7.77
CA VAL A 257 11.30 5.93 -7.90
C VAL A 257 10.86 6.48 -6.55
N SER A 258 10.85 5.65 -5.50
CA SER A 258 10.53 6.06 -4.12
C SER A 258 11.44 7.20 -3.65
N GLU A 259 12.74 7.05 -3.82
CA GLU A 259 13.70 8.09 -3.41
C GLU A 259 13.50 9.40 -4.18
N LEU A 260 13.22 9.32 -5.49
CA LEU A 260 12.96 10.52 -6.30
C LEU A 260 11.65 11.21 -5.91
N LYS A 261 10.60 10.47 -5.57
CA LYS A 261 9.36 11.02 -5.05
C LYS A 261 9.59 11.75 -3.72
N HIS A 262 10.32 11.13 -2.79
CA HIS A 262 10.68 11.72 -1.51
C HIS A 262 11.56 12.96 -1.66
N TYR A 263 12.57 12.89 -2.54
CA TYR A 263 13.47 14.01 -2.78
C TYR A 263 12.74 15.21 -3.41
N ARG A 264 11.87 14.96 -4.39
CA ARG A 264 11.03 15.98 -5.02
C ARG A 264 10.16 16.69 -3.99
N GLU A 265 9.51 15.95 -3.07
CA GLU A 265 8.70 16.52 -1.99
C GLU A 265 9.54 17.31 -0.99
N HIS A 266 10.69 16.78 -0.58
CA HIS A 266 11.58 17.43 0.39
C HIS A 266 12.16 18.74 -0.15
N ALA A 267 12.57 18.76 -1.41
CA ALA A 267 13.18 19.93 -2.06
C ALA A 267 12.16 20.90 -2.66
N ASP A 268 10.85 20.65 -2.48
CA ASP A 268 9.72 21.45 -3.00
C ASP A 268 9.85 21.75 -4.51
N LEU A 269 10.20 20.71 -5.27
CA LEU A 269 10.39 20.83 -6.73
C LEU A 269 9.05 20.68 -7.46
N TYR A 270 8.35 21.80 -7.66
CA TYR A 270 7.05 21.88 -8.31
C TYR A 270 7.01 23.00 -9.35
N SER A 271 7.57 22.75 -10.54
CA SER A 271 7.56 23.71 -11.65
C SER A 271 6.24 23.75 -12.43
N GLY A 272 5.38 22.77 -12.22
CA GLY A 272 4.19 22.49 -13.04
C GLY A 272 4.47 21.50 -14.18
N ASN A 273 5.73 21.12 -14.41
CA ASN A 273 6.13 20.06 -15.33
C ASN A 273 6.77 18.89 -14.54
N LYS A 274 6.03 17.83 -14.34
CA LYS A 274 6.49 16.67 -13.55
C LYS A 274 7.76 16.02 -14.10
N GLU A 275 7.90 15.95 -15.41
CA GLU A 275 9.08 15.39 -16.07
C GLU A 275 10.34 16.17 -15.68
N GLU A 276 10.29 17.50 -15.78
CA GLU A 276 11.39 18.36 -15.36
C GLU A 276 11.65 18.30 -13.85
N ASP A 277 10.61 18.23 -13.03
CA ASP A 277 10.72 18.15 -11.58
C ASP A 277 11.46 16.88 -11.14
N TYR A 278 11.11 15.72 -11.70
CA TYR A 278 11.78 14.45 -11.38
C TYR A 278 13.19 14.38 -11.98
N GLN A 279 13.40 14.97 -13.16
CA GLN A 279 14.74 15.06 -13.75
C GLN A 279 15.68 15.89 -12.85
N ARG A 280 15.19 17.02 -12.35
CA ARG A 280 15.93 17.86 -11.40
C ARG A 280 16.16 17.15 -10.06
N ALA A 281 15.17 16.44 -9.55
CA ALA A 281 15.32 15.63 -8.32
C ALA A 281 16.46 14.62 -8.48
N PHE A 282 16.53 13.93 -9.61
CA PHE A 282 17.59 12.99 -9.92
C PHE A 282 18.98 13.66 -9.99
N GLU A 283 19.09 14.80 -10.67
CA GLU A 283 20.33 15.56 -10.78
C GLU A 283 20.82 16.09 -9.43
N CYS A 284 19.89 16.61 -8.61
CA CYS A 284 20.19 17.07 -7.26
C CYS A 284 20.61 15.91 -6.34
N LEU A 285 19.89 14.77 -6.38
CA LEU A 285 20.27 13.58 -5.62
C LEU A 285 21.69 13.12 -5.97
N LYS A 286 22.03 13.11 -7.28
CA LYS A 286 23.37 12.77 -7.74
C LYS A 286 24.42 13.75 -7.21
N ALA A 287 24.13 15.06 -7.20
CA ALA A 287 25.07 16.09 -6.78
C ALA A 287 25.27 16.16 -5.25
N GLU A 288 24.21 15.92 -4.47
CA GLU A 288 24.22 16.11 -3.01
C GLU A 288 24.52 14.83 -2.24
N ASN A 289 24.15 13.66 -2.80
CA ASN A 289 24.27 12.35 -2.15
C ASN A 289 24.80 11.28 -3.12
N GLU A 290 26.03 11.47 -3.60
CA GLU A 290 26.68 10.57 -4.56
C GLU A 290 26.65 9.09 -4.14
N ASP A 291 26.88 8.80 -2.85
CA ASP A 291 26.88 7.42 -2.33
C ASP A 291 25.48 6.79 -2.41
N VAL A 292 24.42 7.53 -2.07
CA VAL A 292 23.01 7.06 -2.19
C VAL A 292 22.67 6.83 -3.66
N TYR A 293 23.02 7.78 -4.52
CA TYR A 293 22.83 7.68 -5.96
C TYR A 293 23.49 6.43 -6.55
N GLN A 294 24.79 6.22 -6.28
CA GLN A 294 25.55 5.08 -6.80
C GLN A 294 24.98 3.74 -6.30
N ASN A 295 24.54 3.69 -5.04
CA ASN A 295 23.89 2.50 -4.50
C ASN A 295 22.56 2.20 -5.19
N LEU A 296 21.73 3.20 -5.43
CA LEU A 296 20.44 3.06 -6.13
C LEU A 296 20.62 2.60 -7.57
N ILE A 297 21.54 3.22 -8.31
CA ILE A 297 21.85 2.86 -9.71
C ILE A 297 22.40 1.44 -9.80
N SER A 298 23.41 1.10 -9.01
CA SER A 298 23.98 -0.26 -8.98
C SER A 298 22.97 -1.32 -8.56
N TYR A 299 22.10 -1.01 -7.61
CA TYR A 299 21.05 -1.92 -7.16
C TYR A 299 20.03 -2.13 -8.26
N SER A 300 19.55 -1.06 -8.87
CA SER A 300 18.56 -1.10 -9.95
C SER A 300 19.12 -1.81 -11.19
N ALA A 301 20.34 -1.50 -11.61
CA ALA A 301 21.00 -2.13 -12.74
C ALA A 301 21.17 -3.66 -12.58
N ARG A 302 21.51 -4.15 -11.39
CA ARG A 302 21.65 -5.59 -11.11
C ARG A 302 20.35 -6.37 -11.35
N TYR A 303 19.21 -5.72 -11.22
CA TYR A 303 17.89 -6.35 -11.39
C TYR A 303 17.29 -6.15 -12.78
N VAL A 304 17.90 -5.29 -13.60
CA VAL A 304 17.46 -5.03 -14.99
C VAL A 304 17.95 -6.11 -15.99
N GLY A 305 18.75 -7.07 -15.56
CA GLY A 305 19.20 -8.19 -16.40
C GLY A 305 20.53 -7.95 -17.11
N TYR A 306 20.60 -8.21 -18.42
CA TYR A 306 21.86 -8.17 -19.16
C TYR A 306 22.32 -6.76 -19.61
N VAL A 307 21.67 -5.70 -19.14
CA VAL A 307 22.10 -4.33 -19.44
C VAL A 307 23.30 -4.00 -18.54
N PRO A 308 24.42 -3.56 -19.09
CA PRO A 308 25.54 -3.07 -18.28
C PRO A 308 25.14 -1.91 -17.38
N ASP A 309 25.71 -1.80 -16.19
CA ASP A 309 25.41 -0.72 -15.23
C ASP A 309 25.52 0.67 -15.88
N SER A 310 26.58 0.87 -16.72
CA SER A 310 26.81 2.12 -17.47
C SER A 310 25.70 2.46 -18.47
N ASP A 311 25.10 1.46 -19.11
CA ASP A 311 24.02 1.68 -20.08
C ASP A 311 22.71 2.00 -19.37
N PHE A 312 22.47 1.36 -18.20
CA PHE A 312 21.32 1.68 -17.36
C PHE A 312 21.43 3.10 -16.79
N GLU A 313 22.59 3.46 -16.24
CA GLU A 313 22.85 4.80 -15.73
C GLU A 313 22.64 5.85 -16.81
N SER A 314 23.23 5.67 -18.00
CA SER A 314 23.05 6.60 -19.14
C SER A 314 21.59 6.72 -19.59
N ALA A 315 20.80 5.64 -19.52
CA ALA A 315 19.37 5.69 -19.83
C ALA A 315 18.59 6.47 -18.76
N MET A 316 18.92 6.27 -17.47
CA MET A 316 18.30 7.01 -16.38
C MET A 316 18.65 8.50 -16.40
N GLU A 317 19.91 8.85 -16.64
CA GLU A 317 20.33 10.26 -16.80
C GLU A 317 19.50 11.02 -17.84
N ARG A 318 19.10 10.34 -18.91
CA ARG A 318 18.34 10.94 -20.01
C ARG A 318 16.83 10.92 -19.82
N PHE A 319 16.28 9.89 -19.21
CA PHE A 319 14.84 9.61 -19.27
C PHE A 319 14.17 9.38 -17.91
N VAL A 320 14.88 9.47 -16.80
CA VAL A 320 14.29 9.18 -15.48
C VAL A 320 13.12 10.12 -15.15
N GLY A 321 13.21 11.38 -15.47
CA GLY A 321 12.13 12.34 -15.26
C GLY A 321 10.85 11.92 -15.98
N ARG A 322 10.97 11.58 -17.25
CA ARG A 322 9.87 11.09 -18.09
C ARG A 322 9.34 9.74 -17.60
N PHE A 323 10.22 8.84 -17.19
CA PHE A 323 9.87 7.53 -16.67
C PHE A 323 9.01 7.62 -15.40
N VAL A 324 9.43 8.43 -14.41
CA VAL A 324 8.69 8.58 -13.15
C VAL A 324 7.40 9.38 -13.37
N ALA A 325 7.40 10.38 -14.25
CA ALA A 325 6.18 11.11 -14.59
C ALA A 325 5.13 10.22 -15.25
N GLU A 326 5.51 9.33 -16.18
CA GLU A 326 4.58 8.35 -16.78
C GLU A 326 4.08 7.32 -15.76
N TYR A 327 4.88 6.94 -14.77
CA TYR A 327 4.44 6.10 -13.67
C TYR A 327 3.35 6.79 -12.83
N ASP A 328 3.56 8.05 -12.44
CA ASP A 328 2.56 8.84 -11.73
C ASP A 328 1.25 8.99 -12.52
N GLU A 329 1.35 9.24 -13.83
CA GLU A 329 0.16 9.33 -14.67
C GLU A 329 -0.56 7.98 -14.84
N TYR A 330 0.19 6.89 -14.87
CA TYR A 330 -0.41 5.55 -14.86
C TYR A 330 -1.19 5.30 -13.57
N LEU A 331 -0.61 5.61 -12.39
CA LEU A 331 -1.30 5.47 -11.11
C LEU A 331 -2.57 6.33 -11.06
N LYS A 332 -2.46 7.59 -11.48
CA LYS A 332 -3.60 8.52 -11.56
C LYS A 332 -4.71 8.01 -12.48
N ALA A 333 -4.36 7.55 -13.68
CA ALA A 333 -5.33 7.04 -14.65
C ALA A 333 -6.02 5.73 -14.21
N SER A 334 -5.38 4.99 -13.30
CA SER A 334 -5.87 3.71 -12.77
C SER A 334 -6.51 3.82 -11.39
N ASP A 335 -6.62 5.04 -10.82
CA ASP A 335 -7.06 5.28 -9.43
C ASP A 335 -6.27 4.48 -8.38
N LEU A 336 -4.96 4.36 -8.62
CA LEU A 336 -4.04 3.66 -7.74
C LEU A 336 -3.19 4.65 -6.94
N LEU A 337 -2.81 4.24 -5.75
CA LEU A 337 -1.75 4.86 -4.95
C LEU A 337 -0.67 3.83 -4.65
N ASP A 338 0.58 4.22 -4.67
CA ASP A 338 1.63 3.48 -4.00
C ASP A 338 1.78 3.92 -2.53
N PHE A 339 2.68 3.28 -1.80
CA PHE A 339 2.89 3.60 -0.38
C PHE A 339 3.42 5.02 -0.16
N ASP A 340 4.29 5.51 -1.05
CA ASP A 340 4.84 6.87 -0.96
C ASP A 340 3.76 7.91 -1.21
N ASP A 341 2.87 7.65 -2.16
CA ASP A 341 1.72 8.52 -2.45
C ASP A 341 0.81 8.73 -1.24
N LEU A 342 0.66 7.73 -0.35
CA LEU A 342 -0.14 7.89 0.86
C LEU A 342 0.38 9.04 1.73
N ILE A 343 1.69 9.12 1.90
CA ILE A 343 2.33 10.15 2.73
C ILE A 343 2.38 11.49 1.99
N ILE A 344 2.82 11.48 0.73
CA ILE A 344 2.99 12.69 -0.09
C ILE A 344 1.64 13.40 -0.29
N LYS A 345 0.59 12.68 -0.63
CA LYS A 345 -0.74 13.26 -0.84
C LYS A 345 -1.40 13.69 0.47
N ALA A 346 -1.21 12.95 1.58
CA ALA A 346 -1.64 13.42 2.89
C ALA A 346 -0.93 14.72 3.28
N ASN A 347 0.39 14.81 3.02
CA ASN A 347 1.15 16.03 3.24
C ASN A 347 0.62 17.21 2.40
N ALA A 348 0.24 16.96 1.14
CA ALA A 348 -0.35 17.95 0.24
C ALA A 348 -1.72 18.43 0.73
N TYR A 349 -2.61 17.52 1.17
CA TYR A 349 -3.89 17.90 1.76
C TYR A 349 -3.73 18.75 3.03
N LEU A 350 -2.75 18.45 3.87
CA LEU A 350 -2.46 19.21 5.07
C LEU A 350 -1.73 20.57 4.80
N LYS A 351 -1.51 20.95 3.55
CA LYS A 351 -1.11 22.32 3.17
C LYS A 351 -2.33 23.26 3.10
N ASP A 352 -3.54 22.71 2.95
CA ASP A 352 -4.80 23.46 3.03
C ASP A 352 -5.14 23.78 4.49
N GLU A 353 -5.41 25.06 4.80
CA GLU A 353 -5.63 25.53 6.17
C GLU A 353 -6.91 24.93 6.79
N GLU A 354 -7.96 24.70 6.03
CA GLU A 354 -9.20 24.11 6.53
C GLU A 354 -9.02 22.63 6.85
N VAL A 355 -8.35 21.90 5.96
CA VAL A 355 -8.00 20.49 6.19
C VAL A 355 -7.10 20.36 7.41
N LEU A 356 -6.04 21.19 7.49
CA LEU A 356 -5.13 21.21 8.62
C LEU A 356 -5.86 21.50 9.93
N SER A 357 -6.75 22.50 9.95
CA SER A 357 -7.52 22.86 11.13
C SER A 357 -8.38 21.68 11.60
N ARG A 358 -9.10 21.01 10.70
CA ARG A 358 -9.91 19.83 11.05
C ARG A 358 -9.09 18.70 11.68
N TRP A 359 -7.96 18.35 11.06
CA TRP A 359 -7.17 17.20 11.50
C TRP A 359 -6.31 17.50 12.73
N SER A 360 -5.82 18.75 12.90
CA SER A 360 -5.05 19.15 14.08
C SER A 360 -5.93 19.35 15.33
N THR A 361 -7.21 19.65 15.19
CA THR A 361 -8.14 19.82 16.32
C THR A 361 -8.92 18.56 16.68
N ARG A 362 -8.92 17.55 15.78
CA ARG A 362 -9.65 16.29 15.96
C ARG A 362 -9.15 15.47 17.15
N PHE A 363 -7.84 15.48 17.39
CA PHE A 363 -7.19 14.67 18.41
C PHE A 363 -6.62 15.57 19.52
N ARG A 364 -6.96 15.26 20.72
CA ARG A 364 -6.44 15.98 21.91
C ARG A 364 -5.18 15.31 22.45
N TYR A 365 -5.08 13.99 22.31
CA TYR A 365 -3.92 13.19 22.70
C TYR A 365 -3.44 12.37 21.54
N ILE A 366 -2.14 12.47 21.26
CA ILE A 366 -1.48 11.74 20.18
C ILE A 366 -0.32 10.94 20.77
N ILE A 367 -0.30 9.64 20.49
CA ILE A 367 0.77 8.74 20.93
C ILE A 367 1.37 8.10 19.68
N VAL A 368 2.68 8.25 19.48
CA VAL A 368 3.39 7.61 18.35
C VAL A 368 4.43 6.65 18.92
N ASP A 369 4.22 5.36 18.67
CA ASP A 369 5.12 4.29 19.08
C ASP A 369 6.08 3.89 17.96
N GLU A 370 7.22 3.30 18.32
CA GLU A 370 8.31 2.94 17.40
C GLU A 370 8.81 4.14 16.55
N MET A 371 8.84 5.33 17.18
CA MET A 371 9.16 6.59 16.49
C MET A 371 10.54 6.58 15.79
N GLN A 372 11.48 5.76 16.26
CA GLN A 372 12.81 5.62 15.66
C GLN A 372 12.79 5.08 14.20
N ASP A 373 11.67 4.48 13.77
CA ASP A 373 11.52 3.94 12.44
C ASP A 373 10.79 4.88 11.47
N THR A 374 10.29 5.99 11.99
CA THR A 374 9.54 6.98 11.20
C THR A 374 10.49 7.76 10.29
N SER A 375 10.13 7.85 9.01
CA SER A 375 10.87 8.68 8.05
C SER A 375 10.69 10.18 8.33
N VAL A 376 11.60 11.00 7.80
CA VAL A 376 11.50 12.46 7.95
C VAL A 376 10.20 12.99 7.34
N LEU A 377 9.77 12.45 6.21
CA LEU A 377 8.52 12.87 5.55
C LEU A 377 7.27 12.49 6.37
N GLU A 378 7.23 11.26 6.90
CA GLU A 378 6.16 10.85 7.82
C GLU A 378 6.10 11.76 9.06
N TYR A 379 7.25 12.09 9.63
CA TYR A 379 7.31 13.03 10.75
C TYR A 379 6.80 14.42 10.38
N GLN A 380 7.10 14.94 9.19
CA GLN A 380 6.58 16.22 8.71
C GLN A 380 5.05 16.24 8.64
N VAL A 381 4.43 15.14 8.18
CA VAL A 381 2.97 14.98 8.19
C VAL A 381 2.43 15.00 9.62
N LEU A 382 3.04 14.20 10.51
CA LEU A 382 2.61 14.11 11.92
C LEU A 382 2.79 15.45 12.66
N LYS A 383 3.91 16.14 12.43
CA LYS A 383 4.21 17.45 13.03
C LYS A 383 3.12 18.48 12.77
N LYS A 384 2.54 18.49 11.56
CA LYS A 384 1.42 19.38 11.20
C LYS A 384 0.18 19.14 12.06
N ILE A 385 -0.13 17.88 12.36
CA ILE A 385 -1.30 17.53 13.17
C ILE A 385 -1.04 17.60 14.69
N PHE A 386 0.21 17.66 15.12
CA PHE A 386 0.52 17.78 16.54
C PHE A 386 -0.05 19.09 17.15
N GLY A 387 0.09 20.21 16.45
CA GLY A 387 -0.52 21.49 16.85
C GLY A 387 -0.34 21.82 18.34
N ALA A 388 -1.46 22.13 19.01
CA ALA A 388 -1.51 22.39 20.46
C ALA A 388 -1.88 21.13 21.28
N ASN A 389 -1.84 19.96 20.70
CA ASN A 389 -2.25 18.69 21.30
C ASN A 389 -1.19 18.17 22.28
N ASN A 390 -1.60 17.26 23.17
CA ASN A 390 -0.66 16.56 24.03
C ASN A 390 -0.07 15.36 23.28
N VAL A 391 1.22 15.41 22.98
CA VAL A 391 1.88 14.42 22.14
C VAL A 391 2.91 13.64 22.94
N MET A 392 2.92 12.32 22.75
CA MET A 392 3.92 11.43 23.30
C MET A 392 4.58 10.64 22.18
N LEU A 393 5.89 10.84 22.01
CA LEU A 393 6.71 9.99 21.13
C LEU A 393 7.42 8.94 21.98
N CYS A 394 7.35 7.67 21.58
CA CYS A 394 8.05 6.60 22.31
C CYS A 394 8.75 5.64 21.36
N GLY A 395 9.86 5.07 21.83
CA GLY A 395 10.64 4.12 21.06
C GLY A 395 11.96 3.71 21.71
N ASP A 396 12.63 2.77 21.04
CA ASP A 396 14.01 2.37 21.33
C ASP A 396 14.92 2.86 20.18
N PHE A 397 15.49 4.02 20.35
CA PHE A 397 16.27 4.69 19.31
C PHE A 397 17.58 3.97 18.94
N PHE A 398 18.01 2.99 19.74
CA PHE A 398 19.11 2.10 19.39
C PHE A 398 18.71 0.95 18.45
N GLN A 399 17.41 0.74 18.25
CA GLN A 399 16.87 -0.24 17.31
C GLN A 399 16.54 0.34 15.94
N THR A 400 17.09 1.47 15.54
CA THR A 400 16.94 2.06 14.21
C THR A 400 17.71 1.23 13.19
N ILE A 401 17.02 0.50 12.33
CA ILE A 401 17.58 -0.34 11.26
C ILE A 401 16.91 -0.10 9.91
N TYR A 402 16.21 1.03 9.76
CA TYR A 402 15.51 1.46 8.56
C TYR A 402 15.99 2.83 8.06
N GLU A 403 17.27 3.18 8.34
CA GLU A 403 17.86 4.42 7.84
C GLU A 403 17.84 4.48 6.31
N TRP A 404 17.98 3.33 5.65
CA TRP A 404 17.84 3.19 4.21
C TRP A 404 16.42 3.50 3.67
N ARG A 405 15.40 3.61 4.53
CA ARG A 405 14.05 4.10 4.21
C ARG A 405 13.85 5.58 4.56
N GLY A 406 14.91 6.32 4.86
CA GLY A 406 14.85 7.74 5.22
C GLY A 406 14.48 8.01 6.68
N SER A 407 14.52 7.01 7.58
CA SER A 407 14.39 7.27 9.02
C SER A 407 15.63 8.00 9.54
N ASN A 408 15.40 9.08 10.28
CA ASN A 408 16.47 9.87 10.92
C ASN A 408 16.04 10.28 12.32
N PRO A 409 16.20 9.39 13.31
CA PRO A 409 15.74 9.66 14.67
C PRO A 409 16.42 10.84 15.34
N GLU A 410 17.67 11.15 14.99
CA GLU A 410 18.38 12.30 15.55
C GLU A 410 17.73 13.62 15.14
N LYS A 411 17.44 13.76 13.85
CA LYS A 411 16.77 14.94 13.31
C LYS A 411 15.35 15.08 13.90
N VAL A 412 14.59 14.00 13.87
CA VAL A 412 13.20 13.98 14.37
C VAL A 412 13.13 14.35 15.84
N LEU A 413 13.99 13.76 16.69
CA LEU A 413 14.04 14.07 18.13
C LEU A 413 14.49 15.50 18.39
N GLY A 414 15.51 15.99 17.65
CA GLY A 414 16.00 17.35 17.77
C GLY A 414 14.88 18.35 17.48
N GLU A 415 14.22 18.20 16.33
CA GLU A 415 13.09 19.07 15.94
C GLU A 415 11.94 18.98 16.95
N TYR A 416 11.58 17.77 17.41
CA TYR A 416 10.47 17.63 18.36
C TYR A 416 10.76 18.28 19.72
N ILE A 417 11.99 18.16 20.23
CA ILE A 417 12.39 18.81 21.50
C ILE A 417 12.34 20.33 21.37
N GLU A 418 12.86 20.87 20.26
CA GLU A 418 12.88 22.31 20.01
C GLU A 418 11.49 22.90 19.83
N ASP A 419 10.66 22.28 18.98
CA ASP A 419 9.34 22.81 18.62
C ASP A 419 8.30 22.65 19.74
N PHE A 420 8.34 21.54 20.48
CA PHE A 420 7.29 21.19 21.43
C PHE A 420 7.74 21.20 22.91
N SER A 421 8.98 21.61 23.20
CA SER A 421 9.56 21.63 24.54
C SER A 421 9.33 20.35 25.33
N ALA A 422 9.53 19.20 24.64
CA ALA A 422 9.15 17.90 25.15
C ALA A 422 9.95 17.46 26.37
N LYS A 423 9.28 16.87 27.37
CA LYS A 423 9.89 16.30 28.56
C LYS A 423 10.38 14.89 28.28
N ILE A 424 11.63 14.61 28.63
CA ILE A 424 12.27 13.32 28.40
C ILE A 424 12.04 12.41 29.61
N TYR A 425 11.54 11.22 29.35
CA TYR A 425 11.43 10.11 30.31
C TYR A 425 12.25 8.92 29.81
N MET A 426 12.74 8.12 30.75
CA MET A 426 13.57 6.97 30.44
C MET A 426 13.26 5.82 31.39
N PHE A 427 13.11 4.62 30.82
CA PHE A 427 12.89 3.41 31.59
C PHE A 427 14.20 2.65 31.81
N SER A 428 14.44 2.26 33.06
CA SER A 428 15.62 1.49 33.46
C SER A 428 15.32 0.07 33.93
N GLU A 429 14.05 -0.29 34.10
CA GLU A 429 13.65 -1.62 34.54
C GLU A 429 13.26 -2.49 33.34
N ASN A 430 13.93 -3.61 33.12
CA ASN A 430 13.62 -4.55 32.06
C ASN A 430 12.85 -5.76 32.63
N TYR A 431 11.70 -6.06 32.09
CA TYR A 431 10.79 -7.15 32.54
C TYR A 431 10.79 -8.35 31.57
N ARG A 432 11.52 -8.25 30.46
CA ARG A 432 11.54 -9.25 29.38
C ARG A 432 12.71 -10.19 29.50
N SER A 433 13.91 -9.63 29.60
CA SER A 433 15.17 -10.37 29.54
C SER A 433 15.73 -10.66 30.90
N THR A 434 16.57 -11.70 30.95
CA THR A 434 17.39 -11.97 32.15
C THR A 434 18.39 -10.84 32.37
N LYS A 435 18.87 -10.69 33.61
CA LYS A 435 19.82 -9.65 33.98
C LYS A 435 21.11 -9.73 33.18
N THR A 436 21.64 -10.93 32.99
CA THR A 436 22.83 -11.17 32.17
C THR A 436 22.66 -10.67 30.75
N LEU A 437 21.56 -11.00 30.07
CA LEU A 437 21.31 -10.54 28.70
C LEU A 437 21.08 -9.04 28.64
N ALA A 438 20.35 -8.46 29.59
CA ALA A 438 20.10 -7.02 29.61
C ALA A 438 21.39 -6.22 29.86
N GLN A 439 22.26 -6.71 30.75
CA GLN A 439 23.57 -6.08 31.05
C GLN A 439 24.54 -6.25 29.85
N ALA A 440 24.54 -7.41 29.21
CA ALA A 440 25.34 -7.68 28.02
C ALA A 440 24.97 -6.74 26.87
N THR A 441 23.68 -6.58 26.59
CA THR A 441 23.17 -5.70 25.52
C THR A 441 23.43 -4.22 25.83
N PHE A 442 23.27 -3.80 27.09
CA PHE A 442 23.59 -2.43 27.47
C PHE A 442 25.10 -2.17 27.45
N GLY A 443 25.91 -3.12 27.87
CA GLY A 443 27.37 -3.04 27.72
C GLY A 443 27.80 -2.92 26.27
N TYR A 444 27.17 -3.67 25.36
CA TYR A 444 27.35 -3.54 23.94
C TYR A 444 27.06 -2.12 23.43
N LEU A 445 25.93 -1.51 23.84
CA LEU A 445 25.60 -0.14 23.45
C LEU A 445 26.62 0.88 23.97
N LYS A 446 27.10 0.73 25.20
CA LYS A 446 28.17 1.60 25.75
C LYS A 446 29.44 1.56 24.92
N ASN A 447 29.78 0.39 24.38
CA ASN A 447 30.98 0.19 23.57
C ASN A 447 30.81 0.63 22.12
N THR A 448 29.59 0.57 21.57
CA THR A 448 29.32 0.89 20.16
C THR A 448 28.81 2.32 19.95
N SER A 449 28.08 2.88 20.91
CA SER A 449 27.42 4.18 20.77
C SER A 449 27.59 5.05 22.03
N PRO A 450 28.84 5.29 22.52
CA PRO A 450 29.09 5.98 23.79
C PRO A 450 28.54 7.42 23.84
N GLN A 451 28.56 8.14 22.71
CA GLN A 451 28.06 9.52 22.65
C GLN A 451 26.53 9.56 22.83
N TRP A 452 25.79 8.65 22.20
CA TRP A 452 24.35 8.53 22.36
C TRP A 452 23.95 8.11 23.77
N VAL A 453 24.64 7.10 24.31
CA VAL A 453 24.43 6.65 25.70
C VAL A 453 24.71 7.79 26.65
N GLY A 454 25.81 8.56 26.50
CA GLY A 454 26.13 9.71 27.32
C GLY A 454 25.13 10.88 27.22
N LYS A 455 24.50 11.06 26.06
CA LYS A 455 23.52 12.14 25.85
C LYS A 455 22.11 11.79 26.36
N TYR A 456 21.70 10.55 26.19
CA TYR A 456 20.31 10.13 26.40
C TYR A 456 20.10 9.11 27.54
N CYS A 457 21.18 8.58 28.14
CA CYS A 457 21.10 7.67 29.27
C CYS A 457 21.64 8.34 30.55
N PRO A 458 20.93 8.25 31.68
CA PRO A 458 21.47 8.71 32.96
C PRO A 458 22.78 8.00 33.31
N GLU A 459 23.76 8.72 33.92
CA GLU A 459 25.04 8.13 34.30
C GLU A 459 24.89 6.97 35.29
N ASP A 460 23.84 6.99 36.10
CA ASP A 460 23.49 6.00 37.12
C ASP A 460 22.43 5.00 36.69
N LEU A 461 22.17 4.89 35.37
CA LEU A 461 21.16 3.95 34.85
C LEU A 461 21.47 2.52 35.33
N LYS A 462 20.59 1.98 36.16
CA LYS A 462 20.64 0.61 36.65
C LYS A 462 19.60 -0.24 35.96
N ILE A 463 20.06 -1.34 35.37
CA ILE A 463 19.17 -2.31 34.74
C ILE A 463 18.70 -3.27 35.83
N ASN A 464 17.43 -3.21 36.16
CA ASN A 464 16.79 -4.08 37.15
C ASN A 464 16.01 -5.19 36.41
N CYS A 465 16.47 -6.42 36.53
CA CYS A 465 15.79 -7.61 36.01
C CYS A 465 15.50 -8.59 37.16
N VAL A 466 14.45 -9.40 36.99
CA VAL A 466 14.00 -10.34 38.02
C VAL A 466 14.89 -11.58 38.05
N ASP A 467 15.28 -12.12 36.88
CA ASP A 467 16.06 -13.37 36.77
C ASP A 467 17.51 -13.08 36.40
N GLU A 468 18.48 -13.78 37.01
CA GLU A 468 19.92 -13.62 36.68
C GLU A 468 20.24 -14.04 35.22
N GLY A 469 19.86 -15.26 34.83
CA GLY A 469 20.07 -15.79 33.48
C GLY A 469 21.44 -16.39 33.22
N GLU A 470 21.59 -17.05 32.06
CA GLU A 470 22.83 -17.67 31.60
C GLU A 470 23.67 -16.67 30.78
N LYS A 471 24.99 -16.93 30.72
CA LYS A 471 25.87 -16.19 29.81
C LYS A 471 25.58 -16.52 28.36
N ILE A 472 25.89 -15.59 27.46
CA ILE A 472 25.78 -15.75 26.00
C ILE A 472 26.78 -16.82 25.59
N ARG A 473 26.28 -17.89 24.93
CA ARG A 473 27.10 -18.99 24.47
C ARG A 473 27.56 -18.71 23.03
N CYS A 474 28.83 -18.97 22.72
CA CYS A 474 29.33 -18.85 21.37
C CYS A 474 29.98 -20.16 20.91
N HIS A 475 29.60 -20.67 19.74
CA HIS A 475 30.11 -21.92 19.17
C HIS A 475 30.61 -21.75 17.74
N ALA A 476 31.78 -22.32 17.48
CA ALA A 476 32.35 -22.39 16.14
C ALA A 476 32.31 -23.84 15.63
N PHE A 477 31.86 -24.02 14.41
CA PHE A 477 31.83 -25.31 13.71
C PHE A 477 32.78 -25.30 12.53
N SER A 478 33.27 -26.47 12.07
CA SER A 478 34.21 -26.52 10.99
C SER A 478 33.64 -25.93 9.68
N ASN A 479 32.33 -26.18 9.42
CA ASN A 479 31.66 -25.73 8.22
C ASN A 479 30.17 -25.49 8.47
N ARG A 480 29.47 -24.92 7.49
CA ARG A 480 28.03 -24.60 7.58
C ARG A 480 27.11 -25.82 7.76
N GLU A 481 27.46 -26.95 7.19
CA GLU A 481 26.70 -28.19 7.36
C GLU A 481 26.74 -28.69 8.79
N GLU A 482 27.93 -28.67 9.43
CA GLU A 482 28.08 -29.03 10.84
C GLU A 482 27.36 -28.02 11.76
N GLU A 483 27.44 -26.72 11.45
CA GLU A 483 26.66 -25.70 12.16
C GLU A 483 25.15 -25.97 12.06
N ALA A 484 24.65 -26.18 10.84
CA ALA A 484 23.24 -26.49 10.60
C ALA A 484 22.79 -27.78 11.31
N TRP A 485 23.64 -28.82 11.28
CA TRP A 485 23.37 -30.07 11.99
C TRP A 485 23.27 -29.90 13.50
N ALA A 486 24.19 -29.15 14.07
CA ALA A 486 24.21 -28.86 15.50
C ALA A 486 22.93 -28.07 15.91
N ILE A 487 22.57 -27.03 15.15
CA ILE A 487 21.34 -26.26 15.37
C ILE A 487 20.11 -27.18 15.26
N TYR A 488 20.02 -28.01 14.22
CA TYR A 488 18.91 -28.93 14.02
C TYR A 488 18.73 -29.91 15.19
N LYS A 489 19.84 -30.51 15.69
CA LYS A 489 19.83 -31.41 16.84
C LYS A 489 19.40 -30.71 18.14
N TYR A 490 19.90 -29.49 18.36
CA TYR A 490 19.45 -28.67 19.48
C TYR A 490 17.95 -28.41 19.44
N LEU A 491 17.42 -28.02 18.29
CA LEU A 491 16.00 -27.78 18.08
C LEU A 491 15.13 -29.04 18.28
N GLN A 492 15.65 -30.23 17.94
CA GLN A 492 14.96 -31.49 18.24
C GLN A 492 14.76 -31.72 19.76
N GLY A 493 15.77 -31.28 20.58
CA GLY A 493 15.70 -31.38 22.03
C GLY A 493 14.64 -30.48 22.66
N ILE A 494 14.26 -29.39 22.01
CA ILE A 494 13.26 -28.42 22.51
C ILE A 494 11.98 -28.39 21.68
N LYS A 495 11.63 -29.48 21.03
CA LYS A 495 10.49 -29.61 20.12
C LYS A 495 9.14 -29.13 20.71
N GLU A 496 8.93 -29.37 22.01
CA GLU A 496 7.71 -28.97 22.72
C GLU A 496 7.58 -27.44 22.88
N GLU A 497 8.69 -26.72 22.80
CA GLU A 497 8.76 -25.24 22.91
C GLU A 497 9.01 -24.54 21.58
N ALA A 498 8.68 -25.17 20.45
CA ALA A 498 9.01 -24.68 19.11
C ALA A 498 8.61 -23.21 18.84
N SER A 499 7.46 -22.76 19.38
CA SER A 499 6.98 -21.38 19.24
C SER A 499 7.78 -20.34 20.05
N LYS A 500 8.62 -20.80 20.99
CA LYS A 500 9.42 -19.93 21.87
C LYS A 500 10.87 -19.81 21.43
N VAL A 501 11.25 -20.48 20.33
CA VAL A 501 12.62 -20.52 19.83
C VAL A 501 12.66 -19.97 18.40
N SER A 502 13.71 -19.22 18.07
CA SER A 502 13.94 -18.78 16.71
C SER A 502 15.40 -18.95 16.30
N VAL A 503 15.61 -19.25 15.02
CA VAL A 503 16.92 -19.13 14.36
C VAL A 503 16.94 -17.84 13.57
N ILE A 504 17.87 -16.95 13.91
CA ILE A 504 18.01 -15.63 13.29
C ILE A 504 19.34 -15.59 12.52
N ALA A 505 19.31 -15.05 11.30
CA ALA A 505 20.54 -14.80 10.53
C ALA A 505 20.52 -13.41 9.88
N ARG A 506 21.67 -12.94 9.37
CA ARG A 506 21.77 -11.59 8.78
C ARG A 506 21.09 -11.47 7.42
N THR A 507 21.17 -12.50 6.59
CA THR A 507 20.75 -12.45 5.19
C THR A 507 19.79 -13.58 4.81
N ASN A 508 18.88 -13.31 3.88
CA ASN A 508 17.99 -14.32 3.29
C ASN A 508 18.77 -15.46 2.61
N LYS A 509 19.95 -15.15 2.04
CA LYS A 509 20.83 -16.18 1.44
C LYS A 509 21.27 -17.20 2.48
N TYR A 510 21.66 -16.74 3.68
CA TYR A 510 22.07 -17.62 4.76
C TYR A 510 20.89 -18.48 5.26
N ILE A 511 19.72 -17.86 5.42
CA ILE A 511 18.48 -18.56 5.80
C ILE A 511 18.12 -19.65 4.79
N ALA A 512 18.15 -19.34 3.49
CA ALA A 512 17.84 -20.31 2.45
C ALA A 512 18.83 -21.49 2.43
N GLU A 513 20.10 -21.25 2.76
CA GLU A 513 21.10 -22.30 2.87
C GLU A 513 20.85 -23.19 4.10
N LEU A 514 20.61 -22.61 5.28
CA LEU A 514 20.23 -23.36 6.50
C LEU A 514 18.96 -24.18 6.28
N TYR A 515 17.92 -23.58 5.67
CA TYR A 515 16.66 -24.24 5.40
C TYR A 515 16.85 -25.50 4.52
N LYS A 516 17.71 -25.42 3.48
CA LYS A 516 18.05 -26.59 2.64
C LYS A 516 18.68 -27.74 3.45
N TYR A 517 19.56 -27.41 4.40
CA TYR A 517 20.14 -28.40 5.27
C TYR A 517 19.08 -29.02 6.20
N PHE A 518 18.22 -28.20 6.81
CA PHE A 518 17.15 -28.67 7.71
C PHE A 518 16.12 -29.55 6.97
N GLU A 519 15.76 -29.20 5.75
CA GLU A 519 14.90 -30.01 4.88
C GLU A 519 15.51 -31.38 4.56
N ARG A 520 16.82 -31.42 4.32
CA ARG A 520 17.55 -32.66 4.11
C ARG A 520 17.55 -33.52 5.39
N PHE A 521 17.85 -32.92 6.54
CA PHE A 521 17.87 -33.62 7.81
C PHE A 521 16.46 -34.11 8.21
N ASN A 522 15.41 -33.36 7.91
CA ASN A 522 14.03 -33.82 8.10
C ASN A 522 13.71 -35.08 7.27
N ARG A 523 14.18 -35.16 6.02
CA ARG A 523 13.94 -36.37 5.18
C ARG A 523 14.66 -37.61 5.72
N GLU A 524 15.76 -37.42 6.43
CA GLU A 524 16.56 -38.50 7.02
C GLU A 524 16.06 -38.86 8.45
N ALA A 525 15.23 -38.03 9.08
CA ALA A 525 14.69 -38.24 10.41
C ALA A 525 13.37 -39.06 10.38
N ASP A 526 13.13 -39.81 11.45
CA ASP A 526 11.86 -40.47 11.70
C ASP A 526 10.71 -39.43 11.73
N GLU A 527 9.52 -39.79 11.28
CA GLU A 527 8.38 -38.91 11.13
C GLU A 527 8.02 -38.13 12.41
N GLU A 528 8.17 -38.79 13.58
CA GLU A 528 7.94 -38.17 14.90
C GLU A 528 9.04 -37.18 15.32
N ALA A 529 10.23 -37.29 14.73
CA ALA A 529 11.40 -36.44 15.03
C ALA A 529 11.56 -35.28 14.08
N GLN A 530 10.70 -35.20 13.05
CA GLN A 530 10.74 -34.10 12.07
C GLN A 530 10.31 -32.77 12.71
N LEU A 531 11.01 -31.71 12.36
CA LEU A 531 10.73 -30.34 12.79
C LEU A 531 9.96 -29.57 11.72
N ARG A 532 9.03 -28.74 12.14
CA ARG A 532 8.34 -27.82 11.23
C ARG A 532 8.97 -26.45 11.33
N PHE A 533 9.48 -25.99 10.21
CA PHE A 533 10.11 -24.68 10.10
C PHE A 533 9.21 -23.68 9.39
N PHE A 534 9.49 -22.44 9.65
CA PHE A 534 8.84 -21.30 9.04
C PHE A 534 9.92 -20.33 8.57
N THR A 535 9.95 -20.02 7.28
CA THR A 535 10.81 -18.97 6.72
C THR A 535 9.95 -17.84 6.18
N VAL A 536 10.43 -16.61 6.32
CA VAL A 536 9.69 -15.45 5.85
C VAL A 536 9.61 -15.38 4.33
N GLU A 537 10.56 -15.97 3.60
CA GLU A 537 10.44 -16.03 2.13
C GLU A 537 9.18 -16.77 1.68
N GLU A 538 8.75 -17.81 2.41
CA GLU A 538 7.49 -18.48 2.10
C GLU A 538 6.25 -17.63 2.44
N ASN A 539 6.29 -16.81 3.49
CA ASN A 539 5.13 -16.06 3.96
C ASN A 539 5.16 -14.56 3.64
N PHE A 540 6.34 -13.92 3.56
CA PHE A 540 6.49 -12.57 3.05
C PHE A 540 6.01 -12.45 1.60
N ASN A 541 6.12 -13.54 0.85
CA ASN A 541 5.59 -13.68 -0.49
C ASN A 541 4.16 -14.24 -0.55
N PHE A 542 3.46 -14.45 0.57
CA PHE A 542 2.13 -15.06 0.53
C PHE A 542 1.17 -14.26 -0.35
N PHE A 543 0.93 -12.99 -0.03
CA PHE A 543 0.10 -12.11 -0.86
C PHE A 543 0.75 -11.74 -2.20
N LYS A 544 2.07 -11.91 -2.32
CA LYS A 544 2.85 -11.72 -3.55
C LYS A 544 2.87 -12.95 -4.46
N LYS A 545 2.43 -14.13 -3.99
CA LYS A 545 2.34 -15.34 -4.81
C LYS A 545 1.39 -15.11 -5.99
N PRO A 546 1.78 -15.44 -7.23
CA PRO A 546 0.93 -15.21 -8.40
C PRO A 546 -0.48 -15.80 -8.27
N VAL A 547 -0.62 -16.99 -7.67
CA VAL A 547 -1.91 -17.63 -7.43
C VAL A 547 -2.78 -16.84 -6.45
N ILE A 548 -2.20 -16.31 -5.38
CA ILE A 548 -2.91 -15.49 -4.40
C ILE A 548 -3.34 -14.16 -5.02
N LYS A 549 -2.44 -13.50 -5.78
CA LYS A 549 -2.78 -12.27 -6.50
C LYS A 549 -3.91 -12.45 -7.51
N ASP A 550 -4.00 -13.60 -8.17
CA ASP A 550 -5.10 -13.88 -9.08
C ASP A 550 -6.44 -14.01 -8.33
N ILE A 551 -6.43 -14.61 -7.13
CA ILE A 551 -7.62 -14.69 -6.27
C ILE A 551 -7.97 -13.28 -5.74
N LEU A 552 -6.99 -12.54 -5.22
CA LEU A 552 -7.20 -11.18 -4.73
C LEU A 552 -7.73 -10.25 -5.82
N ALA A 553 -7.28 -10.40 -7.08
CA ALA A 553 -7.79 -9.61 -8.19
C ALA A 553 -9.30 -9.83 -8.42
N VAL A 554 -9.80 -11.05 -8.26
CA VAL A 554 -11.25 -11.32 -8.30
C VAL A 554 -11.95 -10.67 -7.11
N LEU A 555 -11.41 -10.83 -5.89
CA LEU A 555 -12.00 -10.23 -4.69
C LEU A 555 -12.02 -8.70 -4.74
N ARG A 556 -10.96 -8.07 -5.27
CA ARG A 556 -10.91 -6.62 -5.49
C ARG A 556 -11.99 -6.15 -6.47
N LEU A 557 -12.19 -6.85 -7.58
CA LEU A 557 -13.24 -6.53 -8.55
C LEU A 557 -14.66 -6.72 -8.01
N LEU A 558 -14.85 -7.59 -7.01
CA LEU A 558 -16.14 -7.74 -6.34
C LEU A 558 -16.46 -6.55 -5.46
N VAL A 559 -15.45 -6.03 -4.76
CA VAL A 559 -15.56 -4.88 -3.84
C VAL A 559 -15.52 -3.56 -4.61
N ASN A 560 -14.64 -3.45 -5.60
CA ASN A 560 -14.51 -2.28 -6.47
C ASN A 560 -14.59 -2.70 -7.95
N PRO A 561 -15.78 -2.63 -8.57
CA PRO A 561 -15.94 -2.99 -9.98
C PRO A 561 -15.15 -2.12 -10.96
N LEU A 562 -14.59 -0.99 -10.50
CA LEU A 562 -13.78 -0.07 -11.28
C LEU A 562 -12.26 -0.36 -11.20
N ASP A 563 -11.85 -1.44 -10.53
CA ASP A 563 -10.44 -1.83 -10.41
C ASP A 563 -9.89 -2.36 -11.75
N ARG A 564 -9.32 -1.42 -12.53
CA ARG A 564 -8.72 -1.71 -13.85
C ARG A 564 -7.53 -2.65 -13.77
N LEU A 565 -6.66 -2.48 -12.77
CA LEU A 565 -5.45 -3.29 -12.61
C LEU A 565 -5.79 -4.77 -12.41
N SER A 566 -6.74 -5.06 -11.52
CA SER A 566 -7.20 -6.42 -11.28
C SER A 566 -7.82 -7.06 -12.53
N LEU A 567 -8.60 -6.29 -13.30
CA LEU A 567 -9.18 -6.81 -14.55
C LEU A 567 -8.11 -7.01 -15.64
N GLU A 568 -7.15 -6.12 -15.78
CA GLU A 568 -6.03 -6.28 -16.72
C GLU A 568 -5.25 -7.55 -16.41
N ARG A 569 -4.93 -7.79 -15.11
CA ARG A 569 -4.26 -9.02 -14.67
C ARG A 569 -5.05 -10.28 -15.03
N LEU A 570 -6.36 -10.31 -14.75
CA LEU A 570 -7.20 -11.45 -15.08
C LEU A 570 -7.35 -11.61 -16.59
N THR A 571 -7.43 -10.53 -17.34
CA THR A 571 -7.55 -10.53 -18.79
C THR A 571 -6.30 -11.13 -19.45
N GLU A 572 -5.12 -10.66 -19.09
CA GLU A 572 -3.85 -11.17 -19.60
C GLU A 572 -3.72 -12.68 -19.42
N LYS A 573 -4.16 -13.19 -18.28
CA LYS A 573 -3.95 -14.58 -17.88
C LYS A 573 -5.07 -15.52 -18.34
N TYR A 574 -6.30 -15.05 -18.37
CA TYR A 574 -7.48 -15.93 -18.52
C TYR A 574 -8.29 -15.66 -19.80
N VAL A 575 -8.05 -14.54 -20.49
CA VAL A 575 -8.69 -14.24 -21.77
C VAL A 575 -7.77 -14.64 -22.93
N LYS A 576 -8.20 -15.63 -23.71
CA LYS A 576 -7.40 -16.10 -24.86
C LYS A 576 -7.23 -14.99 -25.89
N SER A 577 -6.03 -14.88 -26.43
CA SER A 577 -5.66 -13.92 -27.49
C SER A 577 -5.78 -12.45 -27.06
N VAL A 578 -5.72 -12.18 -25.77
CA VAL A 578 -5.57 -10.83 -25.21
C VAL A 578 -4.31 -10.84 -24.34
N GLY A 579 -3.24 -10.25 -24.84
CA GLY A 579 -1.99 -10.07 -24.13
C GLY A 579 -1.75 -8.59 -23.78
N ILE A 580 -0.63 -8.30 -23.15
CA ILE A 580 -0.24 -6.96 -22.70
C ILE A 580 -0.42 -5.91 -23.81
N LYS A 581 0.05 -6.21 -25.04
CA LYS A 581 -0.09 -5.28 -26.19
C LYS A 581 -1.54 -4.93 -26.53
N THR A 582 -2.46 -5.89 -26.39
CA THR A 582 -3.89 -5.65 -26.63
C THR A 582 -4.49 -4.78 -25.52
N ILE A 583 -4.06 -4.97 -24.27
CA ILE A 583 -4.47 -4.16 -23.12
C ILE A 583 -3.97 -2.72 -23.29
N GLU A 584 -2.72 -2.54 -23.71
CA GLU A 584 -2.16 -1.22 -24.04
C GLU A 584 -2.95 -0.51 -25.14
N THR A 585 -3.38 -1.25 -26.16
CA THR A 585 -4.25 -0.70 -27.22
C THR A 585 -5.59 -0.23 -26.66
N PHE A 586 -6.20 -0.99 -25.74
CA PHE A 586 -7.46 -0.57 -25.11
C PHE A 586 -7.31 0.68 -24.26
N ARG A 587 -6.13 0.90 -23.63
CA ARG A 587 -5.83 2.15 -22.92
C ARG A 587 -5.84 3.38 -23.84
N GLY A 588 -5.47 3.22 -25.10
CA GLY A 588 -5.52 4.27 -26.11
C GLY A 588 -6.94 4.66 -26.56
N TYR A 589 -7.98 3.89 -26.22
CA TYR A 589 -9.37 4.16 -26.60
C TYR A 589 -10.15 5.04 -25.63
N ASN A 590 -9.47 5.69 -24.69
CA ASN A 590 -10.12 6.61 -23.73
C ASN A 590 -10.91 7.73 -24.44
N GLU A 591 -10.38 8.30 -25.53
CA GLU A 591 -11.04 9.39 -26.25
C GLU A 591 -12.44 9.04 -26.80
N ILE A 592 -12.73 7.76 -26.99
CA ILE A 592 -14.04 7.26 -27.42
C ILE A 592 -14.82 6.59 -26.28
N GLY A 593 -14.38 6.72 -25.05
CA GLY A 593 -15.06 6.21 -23.87
C GLY A 593 -14.91 4.71 -23.62
N ILE A 594 -13.89 4.05 -24.16
CA ILE A 594 -13.61 2.63 -23.92
C ILE A 594 -12.48 2.48 -22.92
N SER A 595 -12.71 1.66 -21.90
CA SER A 595 -11.67 1.08 -21.04
C SER A 595 -11.78 -0.45 -21.06
N ILE A 596 -10.83 -1.12 -20.42
CA ILE A 596 -10.92 -2.59 -20.27
C ILE A 596 -12.19 -3.02 -19.53
N LEU A 597 -12.70 -2.20 -18.62
CA LEU A 597 -13.94 -2.43 -17.86
C LEU A 597 -15.16 -2.47 -18.78
N SER A 598 -15.15 -1.70 -19.87
CA SER A 598 -16.24 -1.67 -20.84
C SER A 598 -16.50 -3.05 -21.50
N PHE A 599 -15.49 -3.95 -21.54
CA PHE A 599 -15.64 -5.28 -22.11
C PHE A 599 -16.30 -6.31 -21.18
N ILE A 600 -16.43 -6.00 -19.89
CA ILE A 600 -17.17 -6.83 -18.93
C ILE A 600 -18.47 -6.18 -18.48
N ASP A 601 -18.80 -5.00 -19.02
CA ASP A 601 -20.05 -4.29 -18.75
C ASP A 601 -21.25 -5.03 -19.37
N GLU A 602 -22.34 -5.14 -18.62
CA GLU A 602 -23.54 -5.87 -19.04
C GLU A 602 -24.18 -5.28 -20.29
N GLN A 603 -24.25 -3.94 -20.39
CA GLN A 603 -24.84 -3.25 -21.53
C GLN A 603 -24.03 -3.50 -22.81
N THR A 604 -22.68 -3.58 -22.70
CA THR A 604 -21.82 -3.98 -23.82
C THR A 604 -22.20 -5.36 -24.37
N HIS A 605 -22.47 -6.32 -23.47
CA HIS A 605 -22.88 -7.67 -23.89
C HIS A 605 -24.30 -7.75 -24.44
N LEU A 606 -25.23 -6.97 -23.89
CA LEU A 606 -26.64 -6.95 -24.32
C LEU A 606 -26.86 -6.08 -25.57
N TYR A 607 -26.31 -4.88 -25.58
CA TYR A 607 -26.63 -3.84 -26.58
C TYR A 607 -25.43 -3.41 -27.43
N GLY A 608 -24.19 -3.81 -27.06
CA GLY A 608 -22.99 -3.46 -27.82
C GLY A 608 -22.32 -2.15 -27.40
N ASP A 609 -22.88 -1.41 -26.44
CA ASP A 609 -22.34 -0.16 -25.94
C ASP A 609 -22.56 -0.04 -24.43
N CYS A 610 -21.50 0.29 -23.64
CA CYS A 610 -21.58 0.50 -22.20
C CYS A 610 -22.37 1.77 -21.79
N TYR A 611 -22.62 2.67 -22.71
CA TYR A 611 -23.44 3.87 -22.51
C TYR A 611 -24.83 3.78 -23.16
N HIS A 612 -25.28 2.58 -23.52
CA HIS A 612 -26.57 2.39 -24.21
C HIS A 612 -27.73 3.05 -23.47
N HIS A 613 -27.93 2.72 -22.20
CA HIS A 613 -29.05 3.27 -21.43
C HIS A 613 -28.88 4.77 -21.14
N LEU A 614 -27.64 5.30 -21.04
CA LEU A 614 -27.43 6.73 -20.90
C LEU A 614 -27.90 7.50 -22.14
N ILE A 615 -27.58 6.97 -23.34
CA ILE A 615 -28.02 7.56 -24.62
C ILE A 615 -29.54 7.46 -24.78
N GLU A 616 -30.15 6.30 -24.50
CA GLU A 616 -31.59 6.12 -24.51
C GLU A 616 -32.31 7.02 -23.49
N GLY A 617 -31.82 7.08 -22.26
CA GLY A 617 -32.35 7.94 -21.20
C GLY A 617 -32.31 9.42 -21.58
N TYR A 618 -31.23 9.88 -22.19
CA TYR A 618 -31.11 11.22 -22.72
C TYR A 618 -32.16 11.49 -23.83
N GLN A 619 -32.29 10.57 -24.78
CA GLN A 619 -33.24 10.69 -25.88
C GLN A 619 -34.69 10.67 -25.41
N ALA A 620 -35.01 9.92 -24.36
CA ALA A 620 -36.34 9.74 -23.79
C ALA A 620 -36.67 10.75 -22.67
N GLU A 621 -35.74 11.67 -22.35
CA GLU A 621 -35.88 12.62 -21.22
C GLU A 621 -36.16 11.87 -19.88
N ASN A 622 -35.42 10.76 -19.69
CA ASN A 622 -35.61 9.85 -18.57
C ASN A 622 -34.35 9.69 -17.72
N ILE A 623 -33.58 10.75 -17.59
CA ILE A 623 -32.41 10.81 -16.71
C ILE A 623 -32.79 11.51 -15.42
N VAL A 624 -32.45 10.91 -14.27
CA VAL A 624 -32.58 11.52 -12.95
C VAL A 624 -31.20 11.71 -12.37
N VAL A 625 -30.87 12.94 -11.99
CA VAL A 625 -29.63 13.27 -11.25
C VAL A 625 -29.97 13.38 -9.77
N TYR A 626 -29.18 12.75 -8.90
CA TYR A 626 -29.46 12.74 -7.47
C TYR A 626 -28.17 12.94 -6.64
N ASP A 627 -28.40 13.36 -5.39
CA ASP A 627 -27.36 13.54 -4.38
C ASP A 627 -27.92 13.35 -2.97
N THR A 628 -27.07 13.03 -1.99
CA THR A 628 -27.47 12.83 -0.59
C THR A 628 -26.60 13.63 0.37
N GLU A 629 -27.24 14.28 1.37
CA GLU A 629 -26.57 14.80 2.56
C GLU A 629 -26.75 13.84 3.74
N THR A 630 -25.76 13.79 4.65
CA THR A 630 -25.66 12.71 5.63
C THR A 630 -25.29 13.18 7.03
N THR A 631 -25.47 12.32 8.04
CA THR A 631 -25.01 12.57 9.43
C THR A 631 -23.51 12.57 9.61
N GLY A 632 -22.75 12.06 8.62
CA GLY A 632 -21.30 11.97 8.60
C GLY A 632 -20.80 11.14 7.40
N LEU A 633 -19.53 10.80 7.36
CA LEU A 633 -18.86 10.19 6.20
C LEU A 633 -18.66 8.66 6.30
N ASP A 634 -19.12 8.04 7.38
CA ASP A 634 -18.95 6.60 7.60
C ASP A 634 -20.11 5.82 6.97
N LEU A 635 -19.88 5.25 5.80
CA LEU A 635 -20.87 4.48 5.05
C LEU A 635 -21.45 3.28 5.83
N SER A 636 -20.80 2.82 6.90
CA SER A 636 -21.28 1.68 7.68
C SER A 636 -22.33 2.04 8.72
N LYS A 637 -22.42 3.31 9.16
CA LYS A 637 -23.29 3.75 10.26
C LYS A 637 -24.07 5.04 9.99
N ASP A 638 -23.52 5.96 9.17
CA ASP A 638 -24.13 7.26 8.95
C ASP A 638 -25.42 7.17 8.14
N GLN A 639 -26.33 8.13 8.34
CA GLN A 639 -27.66 8.13 7.77
C GLN A 639 -27.89 9.34 6.87
N ILE A 640 -28.80 9.20 5.92
CA ILE A 640 -29.23 10.29 5.04
C ILE A 640 -30.03 11.31 5.89
N VAL A 641 -29.72 12.60 5.72
CA VAL A 641 -30.48 13.75 6.27
C VAL A 641 -31.19 14.54 5.19
N GLN A 642 -30.75 14.45 3.94
CA GLN A 642 -31.44 14.97 2.77
C GLN A 642 -31.21 14.06 1.58
N ILE A 643 -32.23 13.84 0.76
CA ILE A 643 -32.10 13.20 -0.54
C ILE A 643 -32.75 14.09 -1.59
N SER A 644 -31.97 14.53 -2.56
CA SER A 644 -32.40 15.42 -3.63
C SER A 644 -32.24 14.75 -4.98
N ALA A 645 -33.21 14.93 -5.85
CA ALA A 645 -33.19 14.39 -7.21
C ALA A 645 -33.92 15.31 -8.19
N ILE A 646 -33.38 15.46 -9.38
CA ILE A 646 -34.01 16.19 -10.49
C ILE A 646 -34.12 15.30 -11.72
N LYS A 647 -35.23 15.41 -12.43
CA LYS A 647 -35.41 14.79 -13.74
C LYS A 647 -35.07 15.79 -14.84
N LEU A 648 -34.18 15.41 -15.75
CA LEU A 648 -33.64 16.30 -16.78
C LEU A 648 -34.35 16.13 -18.12
N GLY A 649 -34.61 17.26 -18.80
CA GLY A 649 -34.91 17.33 -20.22
C GLY A 649 -33.62 17.39 -21.08
N LYS A 650 -33.78 17.36 -22.41
CA LYS A 650 -32.65 17.30 -23.35
C LYS A 650 -31.76 18.55 -23.32
N SER A 651 -32.32 19.73 -23.06
CA SER A 651 -31.56 20.97 -22.99
C SER A 651 -31.01 21.25 -21.58
N GLY A 652 -31.13 20.28 -20.67
CA GLY A 652 -30.71 20.44 -19.27
C GLY A 652 -31.77 21.09 -18.38
N GLU A 653 -32.96 21.41 -18.91
CA GLU A 653 -34.10 21.93 -18.11
C GLU A 653 -34.59 20.89 -17.08
N ILE A 654 -34.99 21.37 -15.90
CA ILE A 654 -35.56 20.53 -14.85
C ILE A 654 -37.03 20.25 -15.15
N ILE A 655 -37.40 18.98 -15.39
CA ILE A 655 -38.75 18.54 -15.65
C ILE A 655 -39.51 18.28 -14.35
N ASP A 656 -38.84 17.66 -13.37
CA ASP A 656 -39.41 17.28 -12.09
C ASP A 656 -38.35 17.30 -11.00
N THR A 657 -38.77 17.48 -9.74
CA THR A 657 -37.87 17.65 -8.60
C THR A 657 -38.37 16.90 -7.39
N LEU A 658 -37.49 16.16 -6.73
CA LEU A 658 -37.67 15.64 -5.40
C LEU A 658 -36.58 16.27 -4.50
N ASP A 659 -37.00 16.95 -3.44
CA ASP A 659 -36.09 17.48 -2.42
C ASP A 659 -36.67 17.18 -1.04
N GLN A 660 -36.07 16.22 -0.33
CA GLN A 660 -36.66 15.64 0.86
C GLN A 660 -35.66 15.58 2.02
N LEU A 661 -35.99 16.33 3.09
CA LEU A 661 -35.28 16.21 4.38
C LEU A 661 -35.72 14.93 5.10
N VAL A 662 -34.74 14.27 5.75
CA VAL A 662 -34.92 12.99 6.43
C VAL A 662 -34.53 13.13 7.89
N ILE A 663 -35.37 12.69 8.80
CA ILE A 663 -35.11 12.72 10.25
C ILE A 663 -34.20 11.52 10.61
N PRO A 664 -32.91 11.74 10.91
CA PRO A 664 -32.03 10.64 11.26
C PRO A 664 -32.35 10.09 12.67
N THR A 665 -31.96 8.84 12.90
CA THR A 665 -32.08 8.20 14.24
C THR A 665 -30.82 8.30 15.07
N ILE A 666 -29.72 8.80 14.46
CA ILE A 666 -28.43 9.05 15.10
C ILE A 666 -28.10 10.54 15.09
N ALA A 667 -27.17 10.95 15.92
CA ALA A 667 -26.74 12.35 15.98
C ALA A 667 -26.01 12.77 14.68
N ILE A 668 -26.28 13.98 14.22
CA ILE A 668 -25.56 14.62 13.13
C ILE A 668 -24.20 15.07 13.69
N SER A 669 -23.12 14.73 13.02
CA SER A 669 -21.78 15.16 13.42
C SER A 669 -21.63 16.69 13.24
N GLN A 670 -20.77 17.31 14.03
CA GLN A 670 -20.48 18.73 13.89
C GLN A 670 -19.96 19.07 12.49
N GLU A 671 -19.13 18.18 11.94
CA GLU A 671 -18.55 18.32 10.61
C GLU A 671 -19.61 18.26 9.50
N ALA A 672 -20.59 17.37 9.63
CA ALA A 672 -21.70 17.27 8.69
C ALA A 672 -22.57 18.53 8.75
N TYR A 673 -22.88 19.00 9.98
CA TYR A 673 -23.59 20.25 10.18
C TYR A 673 -22.88 21.45 9.53
N GLU A 674 -21.57 21.56 9.70
CA GLU A 674 -20.76 22.63 9.07
C GLU A 674 -20.79 22.58 7.54
N THR A 675 -20.98 21.39 6.96
CA THR A 675 -21.04 21.19 5.50
C THR A 675 -22.40 21.60 4.93
N HIS A 676 -23.51 21.06 5.46
CA HIS A 676 -24.84 21.24 4.87
C HIS A 676 -25.77 22.15 5.70
N GLY A 677 -25.39 22.50 6.95
CA GLY A 677 -26.14 23.44 7.79
C GLY A 677 -27.40 22.87 8.43
N PHE A 678 -27.69 21.57 8.35
CA PHE A 678 -28.88 20.96 8.90
C PHE A 678 -28.64 20.40 10.30
N ASP A 679 -29.39 20.84 11.28
CA ASP A 679 -29.54 20.17 12.57
C ASP A 679 -30.89 19.48 12.68
N LEU A 680 -31.07 18.70 13.71
CA LEU A 680 -32.31 17.95 13.91
C LEU A 680 -33.55 18.87 14.04
N GLU A 681 -33.36 20.04 14.66
CA GLU A 681 -34.46 21.02 14.84
C GLU A 681 -34.87 21.62 13.50
N TYR A 682 -33.90 22.02 12.68
CA TYR A 682 -34.15 22.50 11.32
C TYR A 682 -34.89 21.47 10.48
N ILE A 683 -34.42 20.20 10.46
CA ILE A 683 -35.05 19.12 9.69
C ILE A 683 -36.51 18.92 10.11
N GLN A 684 -36.79 18.88 11.43
CA GLN A 684 -38.12 18.69 11.94
C GLN A 684 -39.08 19.86 11.61
N GLN A 685 -38.56 21.08 11.62
CA GLN A 685 -39.38 22.29 11.33
C GLN A 685 -39.64 22.49 9.85
N ASN A 686 -38.80 21.95 8.97
CA ASN A 686 -38.86 22.15 7.52
C ASN A 686 -39.39 20.93 6.76
N GLY A 687 -40.23 20.10 7.40
CA GLY A 687 -40.94 19.01 6.72
C GLY A 687 -40.13 17.72 6.57
N GLY A 688 -39.17 17.48 7.47
CA GLY A 688 -38.44 16.21 7.53
C GLY A 688 -39.39 15.03 7.78
N VAL A 689 -39.17 13.95 7.03
CA VAL A 689 -39.96 12.71 7.12
C VAL A 689 -39.12 11.57 7.68
N SER A 690 -39.74 10.43 7.94
CA SER A 690 -39.02 9.24 8.36
C SER A 690 -38.09 8.69 7.24
N PRO A 691 -37.01 7.98 7.57
CA PRO A 691 -36.16 7.35 6.55
C PRO A 691 -36.93 6.44 5.58
N VAL A 692 -37.90 5.67 6.10
CA VAL A 692 -38.74 4.77 5.27
C VAL A 692 -39.54 5.59 4.25
N GLU A 693 -40.23 6.64 4.69
CA GLU A 693 -41.05 7.48 3.81
C GLU A 693 -40.19 8.20 2.76
N ALA A 694 -39.04 8.73 3.14
CA ALA A 694 -38.14 9.38 2.20
C ALA A 694 -37.64 8.41 1.12
N LEU A 695 -37.21 7.22 1.52
CA LEU A 695 -36.72 6.18 0.60
C LEU A 695 -37.85 5.64 -0.29
N GLU A 696 -39.08 5.50 0.19
CA GLU A 696 -40.23 5.12 -0.64
C GLU A 696 -40.52 6.17 -1.71
N ARG A 697 -40.52 7.46 -1.34
CA ARG A 697 -40.69 8.58 -2.28
C ARG A 697 -39.58 8.59 -3.33
N PHE A 698 -38.35 8.43 -2.91
CA PHE A 698 -37.21 8.38 -3.82
C PHE A 698 -37.29 7.18 -4.77
N THR A 699 -37.57 5.98 -4.25
CA THR A 699 -37.75 4.76 -5.06
C THR A 699 -38.85 4.93 -6.12
N GLN A 700 -39.96 5.59 -5.76
CA GLN A 700 -41.03 5.88 -6.72
C GLN A 700 -40.62 6.91 -7.78
N PHE A 701 -39.85 7.94 -7.39
CA PHE A 701 -39.36 8.99 -8.29
C PHE A 701 -38.42 8.48 -9.35
N VAL A 702 -37.48 7.59 -8.97
CA VAL A 702 -36.43 7.06 -9.88
C VAL A 702 -36.84 5.83 -10.65
N LYS A 703 -38.07 5.33 -10.44
CA LYS A 703 -38.51 4.06 -11.02
C LYS A 703 -38.48 4.05 -12.55
N GLY A 704 -37.74 3.08 -13.12
CA GLY A 704 -37.58 2.93 -14.57
C GLY A 704 -36.77 4.05 -15.22
N CYS A 705 -36.03 4.85 -14.45
CA CYS A 705 -35.17 5.92 -14.94
C CYS A 705 -33.71 5.47 -15.06
N VAL A 706 -32.90 6.25 -15.77
CA VAL A 706 -31.45 6.21 -15.69
C VAL A 706 -31.02 7.15 -14.58
N LEU A 707 -30.33 6.61 -13.60
CA LEU A 707 -29.87 7.34 -12.42
C LEU A 707 -28.44 7.82 -12.60
N VAL A 708 -28.14 9.07 -12.23
CA VAL A 708 -26.81 9.67 -12.36
C VAL A 708 -26.50 10.47 -11.10
N GLY A 709 -25.25 10.51 -10.71
CA GLY A 709 -24.74 11.39 -9.67
C GLY A 709 -23.31 11.81 -9.95
N HIS A 710 -22.71 12.52 -9.02
CA HIS A 710 -21.28 12.85 -9.07
C HIS A 710 -20.56 12.16 -7.92
N ASN A 711 -19.69 11.20 -8.22
CA ASN A 711 -19.06 10.27 -7.27
C ASN A 711 -20.09 9.40 -6.49
N ASN A 712 -21.26 9.20 -7.07
CA ASN A 712 -22.34 8.45 -6.45
C ASN A 712 -22.07 6.95 -6.33
N LEU A 713 -21.33 6.37 -7.27
CA LEU A 713 -21.03 4.92 -7.24
C LEU A 713 -20.22 4.51 -6.01
N SER A 714 -19.39 5.41 -5.48
CA SER A 714 -18.58 5.15 -4.29
C SER A 714 -19.18 5.67 -2.98
N TYR A 715 -20.18 6.55 -3.02
CA TYR A 715 -20.75 7.13 -1.81
C TYR A 715 -22.28 6.98 -1.71
N ASP A 716 -23.04 7.65 -2.57
CA ASP A 716 -24.52 7.70 -2.45
C ASP A 716 -25.17 6.35 -2.70
N LYS A 717 -24.74 5.62 -3.72
CA LYS A 717 -25.25 4.30 -4.07
C LYS A 717 -25.10 3.27 -2.95
N PRO A 718 -23.92 3.02 -2.35
CA PRO A 718 -23.80 2.08 -1.25
C PRO A 718 -24.59 2.54 -0.01
N LEU A 719 -24.67 3.84 0.26
CA LEU A 719 -25.45 4.38 1.36
C LEU A 719 -26.95 4.15 1.18
N VAL A 720 -27.53 4.52 0.03
CA VAL A 720 -28.93 4.30 -0.31
C VAL A 720 -29.26 2.81 -0.29
N SER A 721 -28.41 1.97 -0.89
CA SER A 721 -28.61 0.51 -0.92
C SER A 721 -28.63 -0.11 0.48
N ARG A 722 -27.73 0.33 1.37
CA ARG A 722 -27.68 -0.10 2.77
C ARG A 722 -28.96 0.33 3.50
N GLN A 723 -29.36 1.60 3.37
CA GLN A 723 -30.55 2.10 4.08
C GLN A 723 -31.86 1.48 3.57
N LEU A 724 -31.97 1.20 2.28
CA LEU A 724 -33.10 0.41 1.75
C LEU A 724 -33.18 -0.95 2.43
N LYS A 725 -32.07 -1.67 2.50
CA LYS A 725 -31.96 -2.99 3.14
C LYS A 725 -32.29 -2.94 4.64
N GLU A 726 -31.73 -1.97 5.37
CA GLU A 726 -31.97 -1.78 6.82
C GLU A 726 -33.44 -1.46 7.13
N ASN A 727 -34.11 -0.76 6.24
CA ASN A 727 -35.53 -0.41 6.37
C ASN A 727 -36.50 -1.44 5.73
N GLY A 728 -35.97 -2.58 5.24
CA GLY A 728 -36.78 -3.66 4.67
C GLY A 728 -37.42 -3.32 3.32
N LEU A 729 -36.88 -2.32 2.61
CA LEU A 729 -37.35 -1.90 1.29
C LEU A 729 -36.62 -2.65 0.16
N PRO A 730 -37.28 -2.87 -1.00
CA PRO A 730 -36.66 -3.51 -2.14
C PRO A 730 -35.56 -2.62 -2.74
N PRO A 731 -34.60 -3.22 -3.47
CA PRO A 731 -33.60 -2.46 -4.26
C PRO A 731 -34.31 -1.53 -5.27
N LEU A 732 -33.61 -0.47 -5.70
CA LEU A 732 -34.12 0.48 -6.70
C LEU A 732 -34.43 -0.25 -8.03
N ASP A 733 -35.63 0.04 -8.60
CA ASP A 733 -36.03 -0.43 -9.92
C ASP A 733 -35.65 0.61 -10.98
N ILE A 734 -34.39 0.61 -11.41
CA ILE A 734 -33.79 1.57 -12.35
C ILE A 734 -33.24 0.85 -13.59
N LEU A 735 -33.09 1.57 -14.70
CA LEU A 735 -32.55 1.00 -15.95
C LEU A 735 -31.02 0.85 -15.87
N ALA A 736 -30.34 1.85 -15.38
CA ALA A 736 -28.89 1.88 -15.19
C ALA A 736 -28.52 3.00 -14.22
N GLU A 737 -27.29 2.95 -13.71
CA GLU A 737 -26.71 4.00 -12.88
C GLU A 737 -25.34 4.38 -13.41
N TYR A 738 -25.07 5.68 -13.55
CA TYR A 738 -23.83 6.25 -14.04
C TYR A 738 -23.28 7.28 -13.05
N ASP A 739 -22.01 7.60 -13.23
CA ASP A 739 -21.26 8.57 -12.42
C ASP A 739 -20.55 9.55 -13.32
N THR A 740 -20.86 10.86 -13.17
CA THR A 740 -20.25 11.91 -13.99
C THR A 740 -18.73 12.00 -13.77
N LEU A 741 -18.23 11.65 -12.58
CA LEU A 741 -16.81 11.57 -12.30
C LEU A 741 -16.14 10.47 -13.15
N VAL A 742 -16.77 9.29 -13.23
CA VAL A 742 -16.25 8.14 -14.03
C VAL A 742 -16.28 8.48 -15.53
N ILE A 743 -17.39 9.09 -16.00
CA ILE A 743 -17.49 9.54 -17.39
C ILE A 743 -16.42 10.59 -17.71
N ALA A 744 -16.24 11.58 -16.84
CA ALA A 744 -15.23 12.62 -17.03
C ALA A 744 -13.80 12.05 -17.07
N LYS A 745 -13.45 11.15 -16.16
CA LYS A 745 -12.14 10.45 -16.17
C LYS A 745 -11.89 9.71 -17.47
N GLN A 746 -12.92 9.10 -18.02
CA GLN A 746 -12.81 8.30 -19.23
C GLN A 746 -12.60 9.16 -20.47
N PHE A 747 -13.33 10.25 -20.64
CA PHE A 747 -13.30 11.08 -21.84
C PHE A 747 -12.34 12.29 -21.77
N TYR A 748 -12.00 12.75 -20.55
CA TYR A 748 -11.17 13.93 -20.32
C TYR A 748 -10.01 13.65 -19.35
N PRO A 749 -9.18 12.63 -19.60
CA PRO A 749 -8.13 12.19 -18.66
C PRO A 749 -7.08 13.26 -18.34
N PHE A 750 -7.01 14.31 -19.17
CA PHE A 750 -6.08 15.44 -19.05
C PHE A 750 -6.53 16.52 -18.04
N PHE A 751 -7.75 16.45 -17.47
CA PHE A 751 -8.16 17.40 -16.44
C PHE A 751 -7.31 17.21 -15.18
N GLU A 752 -6.97 18.32 -14.54
CA GLU A 752 -6.15 18.31 -13.32
C GLU A 752 -6.75 17.43 -12.23
N ASN A 753 -8.05 17.60 -11.99
CA ASN A 753 -8.86 16.77 -11.12
C ASN A 753 -10.31 16.69 -11.63
N PHE A 754 -11.14 15.88 -10.97
CA PHE A 754 -12.51 15.60 -11.40
C PHE A 754 -13.54 16.03 -10.36
N LYS A 755 -13.24 17.04 -9.53
CA LYS A 755 -14.23 17.65 -8.63
C LYS A 755 -15.33 18.29 -9.44
N LEU A 756 -16.54 18.34 -8.90
CA LEU A 756 -17.66 19.01 -9.57
C LEU A 756 -17.31 20.46 -9.94
N SER A 757 -16.66 21.20 -9.04
CA SER A 757 -16.20 22.56 -9.30
C SER A 757 -15.25 22.68 -10.50
N THR A 758 -14.37 21.70 -10.68
CA THR A 758 -13.44 21.65 -11.84
C THR A 758 -14.22 21.36 -13.11
N LEU A 759 -15.17 20.41 -13.11
CA LEU A 759 -16.01 20.13 -14.26
C LEU A 759 -16.86 21.34 -14.64
N CYS A 760 -17.45 22.02 -13.66
CA CYS A 760 -18.19 23.27 -13.90
C CYS A 760 -17.30 24.34 -14.57
N MET A 761 -16.09 24.54 -14.06
CA MET A 761 -15.14 25.48 -14.65
C MET A 761 -14.77 25.11 -16.10
N GLN A 762 -14.51 23.83 -16.37
CA GLN A 762 -14.10 23.37 -17.70
C GLN A 762 -15.25 23.44 -18.73
N PHE A 763 -16.49 23.18 -18.32
CA PHE A 763 -17.67 23.25 -19.19
C PHE A 763 -18.39 24.60 -19.18
N GLY A 764 -17.93 25.58 -18.37
CA GLY A 764 -18.55 26.90 -18.27
C GLY A 764 -19.89 26.88 -17.55
N VAL A 765 -20.15 25.87 -16.68
CA VAL A 765 -21.33 25.72 -15.87
C VAL A 765 -21.22 26.58 -14.59
N VAL A 766 -22.28 27.32 -14.26
CA VAL A 766 -22.29 28.16 -13.06
C VAL A 766 -22.97 27.43 -11.92
N ASN A 767 -22.25 27.10 -10.85
CA ASN A 767 -22.83 26.59 -9.62
C ASN A 767 -22.97 27.74 -8.62
N GLU A 768 -24.15 28.38 -8.58
CA GLU A 768 -24.42 29.56 -7.72
C GLU A 768 -24.54 29.21 -6.23
N CYS A 769 -24.79 27.93 -5.89
CA CYS A 769 -25.07 27.47 -4.54
C CYS A 769 -24.29 26.19 -4.21
N ALA A 770 -22.96 26.26 -4.30
CA ALA A 770 -22.11 25.13 -3.89
C ALA A 770 -22.39 24.71 -2.44
N HIS A 771 -22.43 23.40 -2.18
CA HIS A 771 -22.82 22.76 -0.92
C HIS A 771 -24.33 22.89 -0.58
N ASN A 772 -25.16 23.07 -1.59
CA ASN A 772 -26.60 22.87 -1.52
C ASN A 772 -26.95 21.73 -2.48
N ALA A 773 -27.52 20.64 -1.99
CA ALA A 773 -27.76 19.44 -2.80
C ALA A 773 -28.50 19.75 -4.11
N LEU A 774 -29.49 20.65 -4.10
CA LEU A 774 -30.22 21.02 -5.32
C LEU A 774 -29.35 21.80 -6.32
N GLY A 775 -28.47 22.68 -5.84
CA GLY A 775 -27.48 23.39 -6.67
C GLY A 775 -26.47 22.42 -7.29
N ASP A 776 -25.94 21.53 -6.50
CA ASP A 776 -24.94 20.55 -6.94
C ASP A 776 -25.51 19.54 -7.95
N ILE A 777 -26.74 19.03 -7.78
CA ILE A 777 -27.36 18.14 -8.77
C ILE A 777 -27.71 18.86 -10.06
N THR A 778 -28.08 20.15 -10.00
CA THR A 778 -28.33 20.97 -11.20
C THR A 778 -27.03 21.14 -12.00
N ALA A 779 -25.95 21.57 -11.35
CA ALA A 779 -24.66 21.70 -11.99
C ALA A 779 -24.11 20.35 -12.53
N THR A 780 -24.33 19.26 -11.79
CA THR A 780 -23.99 17.89 -12.23
C THR A 780 -24.76 17.52 -13.49
N GLY A 781 -26.05 17.87 -13.55
CA GLY A 781 -26.91 17.64 -14.71
C GLY A 781 -26.44 18.40 -15.94
N GLU A 782 -26.11 19.69 -15.81
CA GLU A 782 -25.57 20.50 -16.90
C GLU A 782 -24.23 19.97 -17.42
N CYS A 783 -23.29 19.64 -16.51
CA CYS A 783 -22.03 18.99 -16.89
C CYS A 783 -22.27 17.65 -17.61
N LEU A 784 -23.24 16.84 -17.16
CA LEU A 784 -23.58 15.59 -17.81
C LEU A 784 -24.07 15.80 -19.25
N ILE A 785 -24.94 16.77 -19.48
CA ILE A 785 -25.45 17.08 -20.83
C ILE A 785 -24.30 17.45 -21.76
N HIS A 786 -23.36 18.31 -21.30
CA HIS A 786 -22.16 18.64 -22.06
C HIS A 786 -21.37 17.38 -22.45
N MET A 787 -21.11 16.47 -21.50
CA MET A 787 -20.38 15.23 -21.77
C MET A 787 -21.12 14.31 -22.75
N ILE A 788 -22.45 14.22 -22.63
CA ILE A 788 -23.27 13.39 -23.53
C ILE A 788 -23.20 13.93 -24.97
N GLU A 789 -23.40 15.24 -25.14
CA GLU A 789 -23.46 15.87 -26.48
C GLU A 789 -22.11 15.99 -27.15
N GLU A 790 -21.02 16.28 -26.38
CA GLU A 790 -19.69 16.47 -26.94
C GLU A 790 -18.94 15.17 -27.17
N LYS A 791 -19.17 14.14 -26.35
CA LYS A 791 -18.38 12.91 -26.36
C LYS A 791 -19.21 11.64 -26.50
N VAL A 792 -20.17 11.38 -25.60
CA VAL A 792 -20.82 10.06 -25.51
C VAL A 792 -21.57 9.72 -26.82
N ILE A 793 -22.39 10.63 -27.34
CA ILE A 793 -23.16 10.41 -28.56
C ILE A 793 -22.26 10.44 -29.80
N PRO A 794 -21.38 11.44 -30.02
CA PRO A 794 -20.55 11.50 -31.22
C PRO A 794 -19.65 10.28 -31.42
N THR A 795 -19.16 9.65 -30.34
CA THR A 795 -18.25 8.48 -30.41
C THR A 795 -18.98 7.14 -30.40
N ALA A 796 -20.30 7.12 -30.24
CA ALA A 796 -21.08 5.89 -30.03
C ALA A 796 -20.89 4.84 -31.12
N MET A 797 -20.92 5.23 -32.41
CA MET A 797 -20.77 4.27 -33.52
C MET A 797 -19.39 3.61 -33.53
N GLU A 798 -18.31 4.37 -33.29
CA GLU A 798 -16.96 3.86 -33.23
C GLU A 798 -16.79 2.91 -32.03
N ARG A 799 -17.32 3.31 -30.87
CA ARG A 799 -17.34 2.51 -29.65
C ARG A 799 -18.05 1.17 -29.85
N ILE A 800 -19.24 1.16 -30.44
CA ILE A 800 -20.01 -0.05 -30.76
C ILE A 800 -19.21 -0.99 -31.66
N VAL A 801 -18.56 -0.48 -32.70
CA VAL A 801 -17.73 -1.30 -33.61
C VAL A 801 -16.59 -1.99 -32.86
N LEU A 802 -15.86 -1.24 -32.04
CA LEU A 802 -14.72 -1.78 -31.29
C LEU A 802 -15.14 -2.75 -30.18
N LEU A 803 -16.15 -2.40 -29.39
CA LEU A 803 -16.67 -3.28 -28.35
C LEU A 803 -17.21 -4.60 -28.94
N THR A 804 -17.99 -4.52 -30.02
CA THR A 804 -18.52 -5.72 -30.69
C THR A 804 -17.42 -6.61 -31.24
N LYS A 805 -16.34 -6.04 -31.76
CA LYS A 805 -15.19 -6.79 -32.28
C LYS A 805 -14.52 -7.65 -31.22
N HIS A 806 -14.50 -7.20 -29.98
CA HIS A 806 -13.73 -7.84 -28.90
C HIS A 806 -14.59 -8.51 -27.82
N ARG A 807 -15.87 -8.13 -27.63
CA ARG A 807 -16.73 -8.59 -26.51
C ARG A 807 -16.79 -10.11 -26.33
N GLU A 808 -16.78 -10.87 -27.43
CA GLU A 808 -16.83 -12.34 -27.36
C GLU A 808 -15.62 -12.95 -26.66
N LYS A 809 -14.45 -12.32 -26.76
CA LYS A 809 -13.26 -12.77 -26.05
C LYS A 809 -13.44 -12.65 -24.53
N PHE A 810 -14.18 -11.64 -24.09
CA PHE A 810 -14.45 -11.33 -22.68
C PHE A 810 -15.69 -12.03 -22.12
N ALA A 811 -16.52 -12.67 -22.93
CA ALA A 811 -17.79 -13.27 -22.51
C ALA A 811 -17.63 -14.23 -21.30
N LYS A 812 -16.54 -14.99 -21.26
CA LYS A 812 -16.27 -15.93 -20.15
C LYS A 812 -15.96 -15.23 -18.85
N ILE A 813 -15.14 -14.17 -18.88
CA ILE A 813 -14.80 -13.42 -17.66
C ILE A 813 -15.98 -12.57 -17.21
N HIS A 814 -16.76 -12.02 -18.14
CA HIS A 814 -18.03 -11.35 -17.84
C HIS A 814 -18.98 -12.29 -17.09
N THR A 815 -19.29 -13.48 -17.64
CA THR A 815 -20.16 -14.48 -16.99
C THR A 815 -19.62 -14.87 -15.62
N PHE A 816 -18.32 -15.11 -15.51
CA PHE A 816 -17.67 -15.43 -14.25
C PHE A 816 -17.85 -14.33 -13.21
N MET A 817 -17.67 -13.06 -13.56
CA MET A 817 -17.86 -11.93 -12.63
C MET A 817 -19.33 -11.78 -12.20
N GLN A 818 -20.28 -12.04 -13.09
CA GLN A 818 -21.72 -12.05 -12.74
C GLN A 818 -22.06 -13.18 -11.75
N GLU A 819 -21.52 -14.39 -12.00
CA GLU A 819 -21.70 -15.53 -11.09
C GLU A 819 -21.10 -15.23 -9.70
N MET A 820 -19.93 -14.57 -9.65
CA MET A 820 -19.26 -14.20 -8.41
C MET A 820 -20.08 -13.18 -7.59
N ARG A 821 -20.66 -12.16 -8.24
CA ARG A 821 -21.50 -11.16 -7.56
C ARG A 821 -22.73 -11.79 -6.88
N THR A 822 -23.35 -12.80 -7.50
CA THR A 822 -24.48 -13.53 -6.89
C THR A 822 -24.04 -14.38 -5.71
N ARG A 823 -22.80 -14.87 -5.69
CA ARG A 823 -22.22 -15.70 -4.62
C ARG A 823 -21.67 -14.92 -3.46
N LEU A 824 -21.41 -13.64 -3.61
CA LEU A 824 -20.94 -12.77 -2.53
C LEU A 824 -21.87 -12.83 -1.30
N CYS A 825 -23.16 -13.09 -1.51
CA CYS A 825 -24.15 -13.23 -0.45
C CYS A 825 -24.05 -14.55 0.35
N ASN A 826 -23.29 -15.55 -0.14
CA ASN A 826 -23.20 -16.92 0.41
C ASN A 826 -21.80 -17.31 0.88
N GLY A 827 -21.02 -16.40 1.33
CA GLY A 827 -19.63 -16.38 1.90
C GLY A 827 -18.76 -17.62 2.07
N GLU A 828 -19.30 -18.82 2.30
CA GLU A 828 -18.51 -19.99 2.74
C GLU A 828 -17.64 -20.67 1.68
N GLU A 829 -17.93 -20.49 0.39
CA GLU A 829 -17.23 -21.19 -0.70
C GLU A 829 -16.58 -20.25 -1.74
N LEU A 830 -16.52 -18.95 -1.45
CA LEU A 830 -16.09 -17.94 -2.43
C LEU A 830 -14.70 -18.26 -3.02
N THR A 831 -13.71 -18.47 -2.15
CA THR A 831 -12.32 -18.75 -2.56
C THR A 831 -12.21 -20.10 -3.28
N THR A 832 -12.88 -21.13 -2.77
CA THR A 832 -12.90 -22.46 -3.39
C THR A 832 -13.50 -22.38 -4.79
N TYR A 833 -14.60 -21.64 -4.95
CA TYR A 833 -15.24 -21.44 -6.25
C TYR A 833 -14.33 -20.68 -7.24
N ILE A 834 -13.61 -19.65 -6.79
CA ILE A 834 -12.61 -18.93 -7.61
C ILE A 834 -11.53 -19.90 -8.09
N ILE A 835 -10.99 -20.72 -7.18
CA ILE A 835 -9.94 -21.70 -7.48
C ILE A 835 -10.41 -22.69 -8.56
N GLU A 836 -11.61 -23.21 -8.42
CA GLU A 836 -12.19 -24.17 -9.38
C GLU A 836 -12.49 -23.50 -10.73
N ARG A 837 -13.14 -22.35 -10.72
CA ARG A 837 -13.62 -21.67 -11.92
C ARG A 837 -12.51 -21.14 -12.81
N LEU A 838 -11.45 -20.59 -12.21
CA LEU A 838 -10.24 -20.16 -12.90
C LEU A 838 -9.26 -21.32 -13.19
N ASN A 839 -9.56 -22.53 -12.69
CA ASN A 839 -8.72 -23.72 -12.88
C ASN A 839 -7.29 -23.52 -12.32
N LEU A 840 -7.20 -22.85 -11.16
CA LEU A 840 -5.93 -22.43 -10.56
C LEU A 840 -5.04 -23.63 -10.22
N THR A 841 -5.62 -24.74 -9.77
CA THR A 841 -4.89 -25.97 -9.44
C THR A 841 -4.16 -26.58 -10.64
N LYS A 842 -4.68 -26.39 -11.85
CA LYS A 842 -4.00 -26.84 -13.07
C LYS A 842 -2.89 -25.87 -13.50
N ARG A 843 -3.07 -24.58 -13.23
CA ARG A 843 -2.12 -23.53 -13.61
C ARG A 843 -0.94 -23.44 -12.64
N TYR A 844 -1.22 -23.59 -11.36
CA TYR A 844 -0.29 -23.51 -10.24
C TYR A 844 -0.25 -24.87 -9.53
N ALA A 845 0.64 -25.74 -9.96
CA ALA A 845 0.62 -27.16 -9.61
C ALA A 845 1.66 -27.55 -8.54
N THR A 846 2.30 -26.59 -7.87
CA THR A 846 3.26 -26.88 -6.80
C THR A 846 2.56 -27.15 -5.46
N SER A 847 3.18 -27.97 -4.59
CA SER A 847 2.66 -28.18 -3.23
C SER A 847 2.56 -26.89 -2.42
N ALA A 848 3.47 -25.94 -2.67
CA ALA A 848 3.47 -24.63 -2.03
C ALA A 848 2.30 -23.75 -2.49
N ASP A 849 1.89 -23.83 -3.76
CA ASP A 849 0.72 -23.12 -4.29
C ASP A 849 -0.58 -23.70 -3.71
N TYR A 850 -0.68 -25.04 -3.61
CA TYR A 850 -1.84 -25.70 -2.97
C TYR A 850 -1.97 -25.32 -1.49
N ALA A 851 -0.86 -25.28 -0.75
CA ALA A 851 -0.86 -24.84 0.63
C ALA A 851 -1.32 -23.38 0.75
N ALA A 852 -0.82 -22.49 -0.12
CA ALA A 852 -1.20 -21.09 -0.12
C ALA A 852 -2.69 -20.88 -0.43
N MET A 853 -3.25 -21.58 -1.42
CA MET A 853 -4.67 -21.50 -1.75
C MET A 853 -5.55 -21.94 -0.56
N ARG A 854 -5.17 -23.02 0.13
CA ARG A 854 -5.88 -23.49 1.32
C ARG A 854 -5.78 -22.49 2.48
N ASP A 855 -4.57 -21.99 2.75
CA ASP A 855 -4.36 -21.06 3.85
C ASP A 855 -5.15 -19.74 3.63
N LEU A 856 -5.27 -19.28 2.37
CA LEU A 856 -6.13 -18.15 2.03
C LEU A 856 -7.61 -18.47 2.24
N ALA A 857 -8.07 -19.64 1.79
CA ALA A 857 -9.45 -20.07 1.98
C ALA A 857 -9.81 -20.17 3.48
N ASP A 858 -8.88 -20.68 4.31
CA ASP A 858 -9.07 -20.76 5.75
C ASP A 858 -9.06 -19.39 6.44
N SER A 859 -8.33 -18.39 5.90
CA SER A 859 -8.29 -17.04 6.42
C SER A 859 -9.54 -16.20 6.07
N LEU A 860 -10.19 -16.52 4.96
CA LEU A 860 -11.38 -15.82 4.41
C LEU A 860 -12.71 -16.43 4.89
N LYS A 861 -12.73 -17.21 5.98
CA LYS A 861 -13.99 -17.67 6.57
C LYS A 861 -14.78 -16.48 7.09
N PRO A 862 -15.93 -16.13 6.50
CA PRO A 862 -16.71 -15.02 6.97
C PRO A 862 -17.26 -15.33 8.36
N THR A 863 -17.11 -14.38 9.26
CA THR A 863 -17.90 -14.29 10.48
C THR A 863 -19.33 -13.88 10.10
N GLU A 864 -20.32 -14.25 10.90
CA GLU A 864 -21.73 -13.80 10.73
C GLU A 864 -21.74 -12.27 10.63
N GLY A 865 -22.04 -11.72 9.44
CA GLY A 865 -22.07 -10.28 9.24
C GLY A 865 -22.03 -9.85 7.76
N ASP A 866 -21.68 -8.60 7.51
CA ASP A 866 -21.54 -8.00 6.19
C ASP A 866 -20.28 -8.47 5.48
N VAL A 867 -20.43 -9.41 4.56
CA VAL A 867 -19.32 -10.04 3.81
C VAL A 867 -18.55 -9.01 2.96
N GLU A 868 -19.24 -8.01 2.41
CA GLU A 868 -18.61 -6.99 1.58
C GLU A 868 -17.67 -6.11 2.41
N ASN A 869 -18.12 -5.64 3.57
CA ASN A 869 -17.30 -4.84 4.46
C ASN A 869 -16.11 -5.64 5.03
N TYR A 870 -16.34 -6.94 5.35
CA TYR A 870 -15.27 -7.84 5.75
C TYR A 870 -14.19 -7.97 4.66
N LEU A 871 -14.60 -8.14 3.40
CA LEU A 871 -13.66 -8.22 2.27
C LEU A 871 -12.90 -6.89 2.07
N LYS A 872 -13.57 -5.74 2.24
CA LYS A 872 -12.90 -4.42 2.17
C LYS A 872 -11.78 -4.29 3.19
N GLU A 873 -12.04 -4.61 4.46
CA GLU A 873 -11.03 -4.57 5.51
C GLU A 873 -9.91 -5.62 5.29
N PHE A 874 -10.27 -6.82 4.85
CA PHE A 874 -9.29 -7.85 4.52
C PHE A 874 -8.35 -7.41 3.36
N LEU A 875 -8.90 -6.85 2.29
CA LEU A 875 -8.13 -6.38 1.13
C LEU A 875 -7.25 -5.18 1.48
N LYS A 876 -7.74 -4.28 2.32
CA LYS A 876 -6.97 -3.18 2.88
C LYS A 876 -5.79 -3.69 3.72
N ASP A 877 -6.05 -4.62 4.65
CA ASP A 877 -4.99 -5.26 5.46
C ASP A 877 -3.98 -6.00 4.57
N ALA A 878 -4.44 -6.70 3.53
CA ALA A 878 -3.58 -7.40 2.58
C ALA A 878 -2.71 -6.44 1.76
N ALA A 879 -3.25 -5.29 1.36
CA ALA A 879 -2.52 -4.25 0.61
C ALA A 879 -1.49 -3.52 1.49
N LEU A 880 -1.88 -3.14 2.71
CA LEU A 880 -1.03 -2.38 3.64
C LEU A 880 -0.02 -3.26 4.40
N SER A 881 -0.13 -4.59 4.30
CA SER A 881 0.76 -5.51 5.02
C SER A 881 2.11 -5.68 4.33
N SER A 882 3.03 -4.78 4.60
CA SER A 882 4.44 -4.94 4.21
C SER A 882 5.20 -5.97 5.06
N SER A 883 4.65 -6.45 6.19
CA SER A 883 5.34 -7.29 7.17
C SER A 883 4.43 -8.24 7.96
N GLN A 884 3.55 -9.00 7.28
CA GLN A 884 2.68 -9.97 7.98
C GLN A 884 3.37 -11.30 8.33
N ILE A 885 4.45 -11.24 9.10
CA ILE A 885 5.02 -12.43 9.73
C ILE A 885 4.10 -12.97 10.84
N ASP A 886 3.23 -12.14 11.35
CA ASP A 886 2.70 -12.28 12.71
C ASP A 886 1.36 -13.00 12.82
N VAL A 887 0.53 -12.97 11.79
CA VAL A 887 -0.78 -13.63 11.83
C VAL A 887 -0.66 -15.15 11.66
N LEU A 888 0.38 -15.60 10.95
CA LEU A 888 0.60 -17.01 10.64
C LEU A 888 1.50 -17.73 11.66
N THR A 889 2.43 -17.03 12.32
CA THR A 889 3.37 -17.64 13.26
C THR A 889 2.71 -18.08 14.57
N GLN A 890 1.74 -17.35 15.09
CA GLN A 890 1.08 -17.69 16.36
C GLN A 890 0.18 -18.92 16.29
N LYS A 891 -0.27 -19.33 15.09
CA LYS A 891 -1.22 -20.43 14.91
C LYS A 891 -0.61 -21.79 14.50
N LEU A 892 0.68 -21.85 14.11
CA LEU A 892 1.19 -23.00 13.37
C LEU A 892 2.19 -23.91 14.13
N ASN A 893 2.58 -23.63 15.36
CA ASN A 893 3.60 -24.38 16.11
C ASN A 893 4.82 -24.77 15.25
N LYS A 894 5.40 -23.77 14.53
CA LYS A 894 6.57 -23.88 13.68
C LYS A 894 7.72 -23.06 14.23
N ILE A 895 8.95 -23.49 13.99
CA ILE A 895 10.15 -22.77 14.41
C ILE A 895 10.48 -21.69 13.37
N PRO A 896 10.49 -20.40 13.72
CA PRO A 896 10.87 -19.33 12.81
C PRO A 896 12.37 -19.37 12.46
N ILE A 897 12.69 -19.30 11.15
CA ILE A 897 14.03 -19.08 10.64
C ILE A 897 13.97 -17.76 9.85
N ILE A 898 14.44 -16.67 10.44
CA ILE A 898 14.16 -15.31 9.97
C ILE A 898 15.42 -14.43 9.97
N THR A 899 15.41 -13.35 9.19
CA THR A 899 16.48 -12.35 9.25
C THR A 899 16.34 -11.45 10.48
N VAL A 900 17.42 -10.72 10.83
CA VAL A 900 17.37 -9.72 11.92
C VAL A 900 16.30 -8.67 11.68
N HIS A 901 16.15 -8.18 10.44
CA HIS A 901 15.12 -7.19 10.09
C HIS A 901 13.70 -7.73 10.30
N GLN A 902 13.49 -8.98 9.94
CA GLN A 902 12.21 -9.65 10.15
C GLN A 902 11.94 -9.98 11.63
N ALA A 903 13.00 -10.18 12.41
CA ALA A 903 12.89 -10.44 13.85
C ALA A 903 12.58 -9.18 14.67
N LYS A 904 12.67 -7.98 14.08
CA LYS A 904 12.34 -6.74 14.77
C LYS A 904 10.86 -6.74 15.17
N GLY A 905 10.56 -6.34 16.41
CA GLY A 905 9.21 -6.45 16.99
C GLY A 905 8.86 -7.84 17.53
N CYS A 906 9.59 -8.90 17.16
CA CYS A 906 9.41 -10.24 17.71
C CYS A 906 10.29 -10.49 18.94
N GLU A 907 9.94 -11.51 19.73
CA GLU A 907 10.69 -11.91 20.91
C GLU A 907 10.55 -13.40 21.18
N PHE A 908 11.65 -14.04 21.57
CA PHE A 908 11.70 -15.48 21.79
C PHE A 908 12.40 -15.82 23.09
N ASP A 909 12.00 -16.91 23.77
CA ASP A 909 12.69 -17.34 24.98
C ASP A 909 14.15 -17.73 24.66
N THR A 910 14.36 -18.44 23.56
CA THR A 910 15.68 -18.82 23.06
C THR A 910 15.91 -18.30 21.63
N VAL A 911 17.03 -17.64 21.41
CA VAL A 911 17.48 -17.20 20.07
C VAL A 911 18.81 -17.87 19.74
N ILE A 912 18.86 -18.45 18.53
CA ILE A 912 20.09 -18.91 17.92
C ILE A 912 20.44 -17.92 16.81
N LEU A 913 21.48 -17.10 17.00
CA LEU A 913 22.00 -16.19 15.98
C LEU A 913 23.03 -16.96 15.14
N ALA A 914 22.60 -17.43 13.97
CA ALA A 914 23.40 -18.24 13.08
C ALA A 914 24.23 -17.36 12.12
N GLY A 915 25.43 -17.80 11.83
CA GLY A 915 26.36 -17.06 10.97
C GLY A 915 26.88 -15.77 11.62
N ALA A 916 27.18 -15.79 12.91
CA ALA A 916 27.76 -14.66 13.63
C ALA A 916 29.28 -14.53 13.32
N ASP A 917 29.60 -14.36 12.05
CA ASP A 917 30.95 -14.24 11.51
C ASP A 917 31.23 -12.90 10.80
N ASP A 918 32.49 -12.66 10.44
CA ASP A 918 32.97 -11.44 9.83
C ASP A 918 32.52 -11.22 8.36
N SER A 919 31.82 -12.21 7.76
CA SER A 919 31.25 -12.08 6.41
C SER A 919 29.77 -11.69 6.42
N ASN A 920 29.12 -11.85 7.57
CA ASN A 920 27.69 -11.56 7.76
C ASN A 920 27.45 -10.33 8.64
N PHE A 921 28.31 -10.08 9.63
CA PHE A 921 28.22 -8.93 10.54
C PHE A 921 29.60 -8.27 10.69
N PRO A 922 29.89 -7.13 9.99
CA PRO A 922 29.01 -6.44 9.04
C PRO A 922 28.78 -7.22 7.75
N SER A 923 27.68 -6.94 7.06
CA SER A 923 27.43 -7.50 5.75
C SER A 923 28.41 -6.91 4.72
N PHE A 924 28.75 -7.69 3.69
CA PHE A 924 29.65 -7.21 2.63
C PHE A 924 29.16 -5.93 1.95
N ALA A 925 27.84 -5.81 1.76
CA ALA A 925 27.23 -4.62 1.19
C ALA A 925 27.43 -3.39 2.08
N ALA A 926 27.27 -3.52 3.39
CA ALA A 926 27.46 -2.43 4.34
C ALA A 926 28.91 -1.95 4.41
N VAL A 927 29.87 -2.88 4.35
CA VAL A 927 31.31 -2.53 4.28
C VAL A 927 31.62 -1.75 3.01
N GLN A 928 31.06 -2.16 1.86
CA GLN A 928 31.29 -1.46 0.60
C GLN A 928 30.65 -0.06 0.56
N SER A 929 29.50 0.11 1.22
CA SER A 929 28.80 1.39 1.26
C SER A 929 29.21 2.29 2.43
N GLY A 930 30.17 1.88 3.27
CA GLY A 930 30.59 2.64 4.46
C GLY A 930 29.56 2.69 5.59
N ASN A 931 28.48 1.87 5.53
CA ASN A 931 27.35 1.89 6.46
C ASN A 931 27.52 0.94 7.65
N GLU A 932 28.73 0.90 8.24
CA GLU A 932 29.05 0.00 9.37
C GLU A 932 28.33 0.40 10.66
N GLU A 933 27.96 1.67 10.83
CA GLU A 933 27.23 2.15 12.01
C GLU A 933 25.83 1.54 12.08
N GLU A 934 25.13 1.43 10.97
CA GLU A 934 23.84 0.74 10.90
C GLU A 934 23.96 -0.75 11.24
N GLU A 935 25.03 -1.40 10.80
CA GLU A 935 25.26 -2.82 11.09
C GLU A 935 25.47 -3.09 12.59
N LYS A 936 26.05 -2.14 13.35
CA LYS A 936 26.11 -2.23 14.81
C LYS A 936 24.71 -2.24 15.44
N LYS A 937 23.81 -1.43 14.91
CA LYS A 937 22.40 -1.40 15.34
C LYS A 937 21.66 -2.68 14.93
N VAL A 938 21.94 -3.23 13.74
CA VAL A 938 21.39 -4.52 13.29
C VAL A 938 21.82 -5.65 14.23
N PHE A 939 23.09 -5.69 14.63
CA PHE A 939 23.56 -6.69 15.60
C PHE A 939 22.93 -6.49 16.99
N TYR A 940 22.77 -5.24 17.44
CA TYR A 940 22.03 -4.93 18.66
C TYR A 940 20.58 -5.44 18.63
N VAL A 941 19.87 -5.21 17.54
CA VAL A 941 18.52 -5.76 17.36
C VAL A 941 18.52 -7.27 17.49
N ALA A 942 19.47 -7.98 16.85
CA ALA A 942 19.57 -9.44 16.90
C ALA A 942 19.74 -9.96 18.33
N ILE A 943 20.65 -9.39 19.11
CA ILE A 943 20.92 -9.85 20.48
C ILE A 943 19.80 -9.50 21.48
N THR A 944 18.98 -8.48 21.19
CA THR A 944 17.83 -8.08 22.03
C THR A 944 16.57 -8.91 21.80
N ARG A 945 16.57 -9.83 20.83
CA ARG A 945 15.40 -10.72 20.57
C ARG A 945 15.25 -11.83 21.61
N ALA A 946 16.31 -12.19 22.32
CA ALA A 946 16.31 -13.24 23.33
C ALA A 946 15.76 -12.77 24.67
N LYS A 947 14.82 -13.54 25.26
CA LYS A 947 14.33 -13.32 26.61
C LYS A 947 15.20 -14.02 27.66
N ARG A 948 15.58 -15.27 27.43
CA ARG A 948 16.23 -16.13 28.41
C ARG A 948 17.58 -16.65 27.96
N LYS A 949 17.71 -17.05 26.69
CA LYS A 949 18.92 -17.72 26.18
C LYS A 949 19.30 -17.18 24.81
N LEU A 950 20.56 -16.79 24.67
CA LEU A 950 21.16 -16.37 23.42
C LEU A 950 22.34 -17.26 23.10
N VAL A 951 22.33 -17.84 21.90
CA VAL A 951 23.40 -18.67 21.36
C VAL A 951 23.86 -18.09 20.04
N LEU A 952 25.13 -17.80 19.90
CA LEU A 952 25.76 -17.39 18.66
C LEU A 952 26.46 -18.59 18.03
N THR A 953 26.21 -18.83 16.76
CA THR A 953 26.89 -19.90 16.00
C THR A 953 27.56 -19.34 14.76
N ARG A 954 28.65 -19.97 14.34
CA ARG A 954 29.35 -19.63 13.10
C ARG A 954 30.06 -20.85 12.48
N ALA A 955 30.28 -20.79 11.18
CA ALA A 955 31.14 -21.73 10.47
C ALA A 955 32.56 -21.12 10.27
N ILE A 956 33.60 -21.89 10.60
CA ILE A 956 35.00 -21.47 10.38
C ILE A 956 35.31 -21.42 8.89
N HIS A 957 34.92 -22.46 8.15
CA HIS A 957 35.19 -22.57 6.72
C HIS A 957 33.90 -22.40 5.90
N HIS A 958 33.90 -21.48 4.95
CA HIS A 958 32.88 -21.36 3.95
C HIS A 958 33.48 -21.22 2.54
N GLY A 959 33.23 -22.21 1.71
CA GLY A 959 33.84 -22.29 0.40
C GLY A 959 35.39 -22.43 0.47
N ARG A 960 36.07 -21.38 0.04
CA ARG A 960 37.57 -21.34 0.03
C ARG A 960 38.13 -20.40 1.11
N TYR A 961 37.29 -19.83 1.96
CA TYR A 961 37.66 -18.79 2.91
C TYR A 961 37.42 -19.25 4.35
N ASP A 962 38.34 -18.79 5.23
CA ASP A 962 38.23 -18.93 6.67
C ASP A 962 37.61 -17.66 7.26
N HIS A 963 36.64 -17.82 8.11
CA HIS A 963 35.91 -16.71 8.75
C HIS A 963 36.17 -16.68 10.24
N LYS A 964 36.27 -15.46 10.77
CA LYS A 964 36.43 -15.21 12.21
C LYS A 964 35.06 -14.82 12.82
N GLU A 965 35.04 -14.72 14.15
CA GLU A 965 33.92 -14.13 14.87
C GLU A 965 33.67 -12.71 14.33
N THR A 966 32.38 -12.31 14.29
CA THR A 966 32.04 -10.92 14.00
C THR A 966 32.79 -9.97 14.94
N PRO A 967 33.32 -8.82 14.47
CA PRO A 967 33.94 -7.84 15.35
C PRO A 967 33.00 -7.32 16.43
N TYR A 968 31.70 -7.35 16.19
CA TYR A 968 30.67 -6.91 17.13
C TYR A 968 30.52 -7.81 18.35
N PHE A 969 30.95 -9.08 18.25
CA PHE A 969 30.98 -10.01 19.37
C PHE A 969 31.91 -9.50 20.51
N TRP A 970 33.06 -8.95 20.15
CA TRP A 970 34.02 -8.41 21.10
C TRP A 970 33.64 -7.07 21.72
N MET A 971 32.54 -6.46 21.27
CA MET A 971 31.94 -5.27 21.83
C MET A 971 30.98 -5.61 22.99
N ILE A 972 30.59 -6.88 23.15
CA ILE A 972 29.87 -7.36 24.33
C ILE A 972 30.89 -7.53 25.46
N PRO A 973 30.63 -7.07 26.71
CA PRO A 973 31.59 -7.28 27.82
C PRO A 973 31.84 -8.76 28.08
N GLU A 974 33.10 -9.13 28.22
CA GLU A 974 33.58 -10.53 28.30
C GLU A 974 32.96 -11.30 29.45
N GLU A 975 32.62 -10.62 30.54
CA GLU A 975 31.99 -11.22 31.72
C GLU A 975 30.63 -11.86 31.44
N TYR A 976 29.93 -11.46 30.37
CA TYR A 976 28.64 -12.00 29.95
C TYR A 976 28.74 -13.05 28.84
N ILE A 977 29.95 -13.35 28.38
CA ILE A 977 30.18 -14.30 27.30
C ILE A 977 30.73 -15.61 27.89
N GLN A 978 30.36 -16.71 27.29
CA GLN A 978 30.95 -18.02 27.53
C GLN A 978 31.45 -18.62 26.21
N THR A 979 32.76 -18.55 25.98
CA THR A 979 33.45 -19.28 24.93
C THR A 979 33.88 -20.64 25.47
N ASN A 980 34.19 -21.61 24.66
CA ASN A 980 34.68 -22.96 25.05
C ASN A 980 33.61 -23.85 25.75
N TYR A 981 32.34 -23.64 25.49
CA TYR A 981 31.30 -24.54 25.90
C TYR A 981 31.16 -25.70 24.92
N ALA A 982 31.23 -26.96 25.42
CA ALA A 982 30.97 -28.12 24.59
C ALA A 982 29.47 -28.11 24.14
N TRP A 983 29.22 -28.13 22.83
CA TRP A 983 27.88 -28.27 22.31
C TRP A 983 27.32 -29.61 22.77
N ARG A 984 26.26 -29.58 23.61
CA ARG A 984 25.51 -30.76 24.04
C ARG A 984 24.09 -30.69 23.52
N THR A 985 23.65 -31.74 22.89
CA THR A 985 22.30 -31.88 22.33
C THR A 985 21.18 -31.97 23.36
N ASN A 986 21.52 -32.07 24.65
CA ASN A 986 20.57 -32.29 25.76
C ASN A 986 20.50 -31.10 26.76
N ASP A 987 21.16 -29.97 26.52
CA ASP A 987 21.04 -28.74 27.28
C ASP A 987 20.01 -27.80 26.65
#